data_2197a95750fb51ed7ba0c223f40fb5ac
#
_entry.id   2197a95750fb51ed7ba0c223f40fb5ac
#
_cell.length_a   1.000
_cell.length_b   1.000
_cell.length_c   1.000
_cell.angle_alpha   90.00
_cell.angle_beta   90.00
_cell.angle_gamma   90.00
#
_symmetry.space_group_name_H-M   'P 1'
#
loop_
_entity.id
_entity.type
_entity.pdbx_description
1 polymer ?
#
loop_
_entity_poly.entity_id
_entity_poly.type
_entity_poly.pdbx_seq_one_letter_code
_entity_poly.pdbx_strand_id
1 'polypeptide(L)'
;MMRSLFSGVAGLKTHQTKMDVIGNNIANVNTVGYKSQSIVFADLMYQTTQSASGPNAVTGSGGINARQIGLGVKSAAINTAITTPGSTQTTGNPFDLKINGDAFFIVSNGTENFFTRDGSFYVDAAGNLAMTSNGYNVMGWQVDPETGKVKKDTVSALRIMSEANLTYPPEATTEAYISGFCDKNDSDINSSHGKIMNLSFYDALGYSYTAKLSVHKTADDGVYYTQLDDILDSNNQSLKEVYGVDDINDIAKLGGSITVNVSDAISYDGDCEVTKNPKTLTSEGYMNGTTPTQDVVGLTVNNGQGTYTDNRNGGNTQYTVTVPTVTDATGAAVNLTQVVMNTDGSVLYYADGNGNLYSTDGTALSQTSVNSLFLKGGIVPPGGGPATDATISLAPGGTYVDANGNAIELDKTAVAQADMDNLKAIYGEDIFEGVNKFKIDPQTGKLIVTNKTVAGCKLTYNTSNGKFDNIDGGNSVLLDFATGTPTGTNLGNFSDINIDFSGTSQENNGGVATLGGNSGTLASKGALGCGRKVGDMTGVSISQNGEIYASYDNGMSKLLGQIAVATFANASGLEKQGDNLYSATQNSGEFDGIGQDITADGTGSITTGALEMSNVDLSSEFTEMITTQRGFQANSRIITVSDTLLEELTNLKR
;
A
#
# COMPACT_ATOMS: atom_id res chain seq x y z
N MET A 1 -13.76 -44.93 -76.96
CA MET A 1 -12.97 -45.65 -75.94
C MET A 1 -11.82 -44.86 -75.45
N MET A 2 -10.91 -44.31 -76.29
CA MET A 2 -9.80 -43.45 -75.80
C MET A 2 -10.25 -42.26 -74.92
N ARG A 3 -11.38 -41.60 -75.21
CA ARG A 3 -11.95 -40.51 -74.42
C ARG A 3 -12.40 -40.95 -73.02
N SER A 4 -13.05 -42.11 -72.90
CA SER A 4 -13.49 -42.67 -71.62
C SER A 4 -12.29 -43.04 -70.75
N LEU A 5 -11.18 -43.53 -71.36
CA LEU A 5 -9.96 -43.85 -70.67
C LEU A 5 -9.29 -42.56 -70.13
N PHE A 6 -9.19 -41.50 -70.97
CA PHE A 6 -8.66 -40.18 -70.50
C PHE A 6 -9.53 -39.58 -69.38
N SER A 7 -10.86 -39.64 -69.48
CA SER A 7 -11.75 -39.16 -68.44
C SER A 7 -11.62 -39.97 -67.14
N GLY A 8 -11.46 -41.32 -67.25
CA GLY A 8 -11.18 -42.18 -66.09
C GLY A 8 -9.83 -41.87 -65.42
N VAL A 9 -8.75 -41.63 -66.19
CA VAL A 9 -7.45 -41.26 -65.63
C VAL A 9 -7.51 -39.89 -64.99
N ALA A 10 -8.17 -38.90 -65.60
CA ALA A 10 -8.37 -37.60 -65.02
C ALA A 10 -9.14 -37.68 -63.68
N GLY A 11 -10.22 -38.49 -63.62
CA GLY A 11 -10.98 -38.75 -62.44
C GLY A 11 -10.16 -39.43 -61.31
N LEU A 12 -9.33 -40.43 -61.66
CA LEU A 12 -8.43 -41.08 -60.72
C LEU A 12 -7.46 -40.09 -60.06
N LYS A 13 -6.80 -39.27 -60.88
CA LYS A 13 -5.83 -38.28 -60.39
C LYS A 13 -6.48 -37.25 -59.45
N THR A 14 -7.68 -36.76 -59.81
CA THR A 14 -8.37 -35.78 -58.95
C THR A 14 -8.90 -36.41 -57.67
N HIS A 15 -9.40 -37.67 -57.71
CA HIS A 15 -9.80 -38.37 -56.48
C HIS A 15 -8.60 -38.73 -55.60
N GLN A 16 -7.42 -39.03 -56.19
CA GLN A 16 -6.20 -39.24 -55.42
C GLN A 16 -5.80 -37.96 -54.70
N THR A 17 -5.73 -36.82 -55.40
CA THR A 17 -5.43 -35.52 -54.74
C THR A 17 -6.45 -35.19 -53.64
N LYS A 18 -7.76 -35.51 -53.84
CA LYS A 18 -8.78 -35.34 -52.82
C LYS A 18 -8.53 -36.24 -51.60
N MET A 19 -8.09 -37.47 -51.80
CA MET A 19 -7.78 -38.41 -50.74
C MET A 19 -6.57 -37.95 -49.92
N ASP A 20 -5.54 -37.36 -50.58
CA ASP A 20 -4.37 -36.78 -49.94
C ASP A 20 -4.76 -35.60 -49.04
N VAL A 21 -5.68 -34.72 -49.47
CA VAL A 21 -6.21 -33.61 -48.70
C VAL A 21 -7.00 -34.10 -47.50
N ILE A 22 -7.92 -35.07 -47.67
CA ILE A 22 -8.68 -35.68 -46.58
C ILE A 22 -7.77 -36.36 -45.57
N GLY A 23 -6.77 -37.11 -46.06
CA GLY A 23 -5.77 -37.76 -45.20
C GLY A 23 -4.98 -36.75 -44.33
N ASN A 24 -4.60 -35.63 -44.93
CA ASN A 24 -3.93 -34.55 -44.22
C ASN A 24 -4.83 -33.87 -43.16
N ASN A 25 -6.11 -33.64 -43.47
CA ASN A 25 -7.10 -33.13 -42.52
C ASN A 25 -7.25 -34.07 -41.32
N ILE A 26 -7.42 -35.37 -41.56
CA ILE A 26 -7.57 -36.38 -40.49
C ILE A 26 -6.31 -36.44 -39.63
N ALA A 27 -5.14 -36.44 -40.23
CA ALA A 27 -3.87 -36.48 -39.51
C ALA A 27 -3.69 -35.28 -38.55
N ASN A 28 -4.23 -34.11 -38.90
CA ASN A 28 -4.11 -32.86 -38.16
C ASN A 28 -5.35 -32.47 -37.33
N VAL A 29 -6.23 -33.40 -37.01
CA VAL A 29 -7.44 -33.16 -36.22
C VAL A 29 -7.13 -32.68 -34.80
N ASN A 30 -6.02 -33.12 -34.21
CA ASN A 30 -5.54 -32.72 -32.87
C ASN A 30 -4.49 -31.62 -32.89
N THR A 31 -4.15 -31.07 -34.06
CA THR A 31 -3.16 -30.01 -34.19
C THR A 31 -3.80 -28.68 -33.87
N VAL A 32 -3.21 -27.96 -32.90
CA VAL A 32 -3.68 -26.64 -32.45
C VAL A 32 -3.61 -25.62 -33.59
N GLY A 33 -4.69 -24.88 -33.81
CA GLY A 33 -4.75 -23.83 -34.84
C GLY A 33 -4.78 -24.35 -36.28
N TYR A 34 -4.86 -25.67 -36.50
CA TYR A 34 -4.93 -26.23 -37.87
C TYR A 34 -6.25 -25.89 -38.53
N LYS A 35 -6.18 -25.54 -39.83
CA LYS A 35 -7.34 -25.21 -40.66
C LYS A 35 -7.51 -26.25 -41.76
N SER A 36 -8.73 -26.84 -41.84
CA SER A 36 -9.10 -27.86 -42.82
C SER A 36 -8.98 -27.33 -44.24
N GLN A 37 -8.63 -28.23 -45.13
CA GLN A 37 -8.56 -27.95 -46.57
C GLN A 37 -9.63 -28.71 -47.31
N SER A 38 -10.18 -28.09 -48.34
CA SER A 38 -11.12 -28.72 -49.24
C SER A 38 -10.69 -28.53 -50.70
N ILE A 39 -10.93 -29.52 -51.53
CA ILE A 39 -10.59 -29.44 -52.94
C ILE A 39 -11.85 -29.24 -53.77
N VAL A 40 -11.79 -28.31 -54.72
CA VAL A 40 -12.87 -28.03 -55.65
C VAL A 40 -12.49 -28.61 -57.02
N PHE A 41 -13.44 -29.31 -57.66
CA PHE A 41 -13.24 -29.86 -58.97
C PHE A 41 -13.82 -28.93 -60.03
N ALA A 42 -13.16 -28.90 -61.23
CA ALA A 42 -13.69 -28.27 -62.44
C ALA A 42 -13.67 -29.26 -63.59
N ASP A 43 -14.62 -29.13 -64.46
CA ASP A 43 -14.66 -29.89 -65.69
C ASP A 43 -13.53 -29.52 -66.63
N LEU A 44 -13.04 -30.50 -67.40
CA LEU A 44 -12.10 -30.29 -68.49
C LEU A 44 -12.85 -29.81 -69.75
N MET A 45 -12.10 -29.55 -70.79
CA MET A 45 -12.61 -29.10 -72.11
C MET A 45 -13.70 -30.03 -72.66
N TYR A 46 -14.66 -29.45 -73.34
CA TYR A 46 -15.66 -30.15 -74.10
C TYR A 46 -15.28 -30.22 -75.55
N GLN A 47 -15.43 -31.40 -76.15
CA GLN A 47 -15.33 -31.58 -77.60
C GLN A 47 -16.72 -31.50 -78.21
N THR A 48 -16.94 -30.49 -79.06
CA THR A 48 -18.18 -30.34 -79.80
C THR A 48 -18.20 -31.34 -80.97
N THR A 49 -19.11 -32.27 -80.95
CA THR A 49 -19.37 -33.27 -82.03
C THR A 49 -20.36 -32.76 -83.06
N GLN A 50 -21.21 -31.85 -82.69
CA GLN A 50 -22.16 -31.19 -83.55
C GLN A 50 -22.41 -29.77 -83.02
N SER A 51 -22.29 -28.79 -83.92
CA SER A 51 -22.60 -27.40 -83.60
C SER A 51 -24.11 -27.17 -83.51
N ALA A 52 -24.57 -26.23 -82.72
CA ALA A 52 -25.97 -25.81 -82.71
C ALA A 52 -26.33 -25.13 -84.02
N SER A 53 -27.53 -25.36 -84.46
CA SER A 53 -28.09 -24.61 -85.58
C SER A 53 -29.43 -23.96 -85.15
N GLY A 54 -29.67 -22.72 -85.61
CA GLY A 54 -30.91 -22.00 -85.36
C GLY A 54 -32.07 -22.57 -86.16
N PRO A 55 -33.32 -22.28 -85.76
CA PRO A 55 -34.50 -22.63 -86.49
C PRO A 55 -34.49 -21.88 -87.83
N ASN A 56 -34.85 -22.60 -88.93
CA ASN A 56 -34.99 -21.99 -90.22
C ASN A 56 -36.47 -21.82 -90.56
N ALA A 57 -36.94 -20.58 -90.60
CA ALA A 57 -38.34 -20.24 -90.87
C ALA A 57 -38.77 -20.56 -92.33
N VAL A 58 -37.84 -20.69 -93.27
CA VAL A 58 -38.09 -20.95 -94.67
C VAL A 58 -38.37 -22.46 -94.94
N THR A 59 -37.62 -23.30 -94.22
CA THR A 59 -37.74 -24.76 -94.38
C THR A 59 -38.59 -25.43 -93.30
N GLY A 60 -39.10 -24.66 -92.31
CA GLY A 60 -39.91 -25.17 -91.19
C GLY A 60 -39.16 -26.12 -90.25
N SER A 61 -37.82 -26.20 -90.38
CA SER A 61 -37.03 -27.09 -89.56
C SER A 61 -36.65 -26.43 -88.22
N GLY A 62 -36.88 -27.12 -87.09
CA GLY A 62 -36.51 -26.68 -85.76
C GLY A 62 -35.01 -26.59 -85.57
N GLY A 63 -34.53 -25.74 -84.63
CA GLY A 63 -33.16 -25.64 -84.25
C GLY A 63 -32.64 -26.91 -83.57
N ILE A 64 -31.38 -27.24 -83.81
CA ILE A 64 -30.70 -28.39 -83.20
C ILE A 64 -29.69 -27.88 -82.16
N ASN A 65 -29.75 -28.44 -80.93
CA ASN A 65 -28.82 -28.09 -79.87
C ASN A 65 -27.41 -28.65 -80.13
N ALA A 66 -26.37 -27.94 -79.66
CA ALA A 66 -25.05 -28.45 -79.72
C ALA A 66 -24.88 -29.78 -78.99
N ARG A 67 -24.14 -30.69 -79.58
CA ARG A 67 -23.81 -31.98 -78.97
C ARG A 67 -22.32 -31.94 -78.58
N GLN A 68 -22.05 -32.00 -77.26
CA GLN A 68 -20.69 -31.86 -76.69
C GLN A 68 -20.39 -33.06 -75.78
N ILE A 69 -19.16 -33.51 -75.77
CA ILE A 69 -18.63 -34.58 -74.93
C ILE A 69 -17.52 -34.02 -74.08
N GLY A 70 -17.63 -34.10 -72.72
CA GLY A 70 -16.58 -33.70 -71.77
C GLY A 70 -15.42 -34.68 -71.78
N LEU A 71 -14.23 -34.18 -71.55
CA LEU A 71 -12.96 -34.94 -71.55
C LEU A 71 -12.47 -35.31 -70.13
N GLY A 72 -13.24 -35.03 -69.11
CA GLY A 72 -12.96 -35.39 -67.72
C GLY A 72 -13.00 -34.22 -66.75
N VAL A 73 -12.34 -34.36 -65.63
CA VAL A 73 -12.31 -33.43 -64.49
C VAL A 73 -10.85 -33.06 -64.12
N LYS A 74 -10.65 -31.87 -63.60
CA LYS A 74 -9.37 -31.44 -63.03
C LYS A 74 -9.58 -30.86 -61.60
N SER A 75 -8.54 -30.86 -60.78
CA SER A 75 -8.52 -30.08 -59.55
C SER A 75 -8.50 -28.60 -59.92
N ALA A 76 -9.46 -27.82 -59.44
CA ALA A 76 -9.54 -26.38 -59.70
C ALA A 76 -8.81 -25.58 -58.63
N ALA A 77 -9.09 -25.82 -57.39
CA ALA A 77 -8.47 -25.13 -56.25
C ALA A 77 -8.46 -26.02 -55.02
N ILE A 78 -7.51 -25.78 -54.14
CA ILE A 78 -7.50 -26.29 -52.78
C ILE A 78 -7.74 -25.08 -51.89
N ASN A 79 -8.89 -25.03 -51.24
CA ASN A 79 -9.28 -23.92 -50.34
C ASN A 79 -9.02 -24.31 -48.90
N THR A 80 -8.48 -23.38 -48.11
CA THR A 80 -8.29 -23.55 -46.67
C THR A 80 -9.42 -22.81 -45.94
N ALA A 81 -10.11 -23.47 -45.01
CA ALA A 81 -11.17 -22.88 -44.20
C ALA A 81 -10.59 -22.04 -43.04
N ILE A 82 -9.89 -20.95 -43.39
CA ILE A 82 -9.14 -20.12 -42.43
C ILE A 82 -10.08 -19.35 -41.52
N THR A 83 -11.17 -18.79 -42.02
CA THR A 83 -12.14 -17.99 -41.29
C THR A 83 -13.05 -18.80 -40.36
N THR A 84 -13.15 -20.13 -40.59
CA THR A 84 -13.95 -20.97 -39.71
C THR A 84 -13.21 -21.28 -38.43
N PRO A 85 -13.71 -20.86 -37.25
CA PRO A 85 -13.04 -21.12 -35.98
C PRO A 85 -13.11 -22.60 -35.61
N GLY A 86 -12.06 -23.10 -34.96
CA GLY A 86 -12.05 -24.41 -34.32
C GLY A 86 -12.69 -24.39 -32.94
N SER A 87 -12.92 -25.58 -32.37
CA SER A 87 -13.41 -25.72 -31.01
C SER A 87 -12.39 -25.14 -29.99
N THR A 88 -12.86 -24.78 -28.80
CA THR A 88 -12.02 -24.26 -27.73
C THR A 88 -11.60 -25.38 -26.82
N GLN A 89 -10.30 -25.51 -26.56
CA GLN A 89 -9.74 -26.38 -25.53
C GLN A 89 -9.19 -25.52 -24.39
N THR A 90 -9.76 -25.66 -23.19
CA THR A 90 -9.26 -24.97 -21.99
C THR A 90 -8.05 -25.71 -21.46
N THR A 91 -6.94 -24.98 -21.23
CA THR A 91 -5.68 -25.52 -20.71
C THR A 91 -5.36 -24.99 -19.32
N GLY A 92 -5.86 -23.80 -18.96
CA GLY A 92 -5.57 -23.13 -17.69
C GLY A 92 -4.18 -22.47 -17.63
N ASN A 93 -3.37 -22.57 -18.68
CA ASN A 93 -2.09 -21.88 -18.77
C ASN A 93 -2.32 -20.43 -19.23
N PRO A 94 -1.90 -19.40 -18.49
CA PRO A 94 -2.14 -18.00 -18.84
C PRO A 94 -1.54 -17.55 -20.17
N PHE A 95 -0.55 -18.27 -20.70
CA PHE A 95 0.11 -17.97 -21.98
C PHE A 95 -0.51 -18.72 -23.17
N ASP A 96 -1.47 -19.61 -22.94
CA ASP A 96 -2.24 -20.22 -24.00
C ASP A 96 -3.39 -19.29 -24.40
N LEU A 97 -3.36 -18.82 -25.63
CA LEU A 97 -4.22 -17.77 -26.13
C LEU A 97 -5.05 -18.23 -27.31
N LYS A 98 -6.33 -17.89 -27.32
CA LYS A 98 -7.22 -18.10 -28.46
C LYS A 98 -7.74 -16.78 -28.97
N ILE A 99 -7.67 -16.55 -30.27
CA ILE A 99 -8.33 -15.43 -30.93
C ILE A 99 -9.78 -15.83 -31.27
N ASN A 100 -10.73 -15.02 -30.80
CA ASN A 100 -12.12 -15.07 -31.24
C ASN A 100 -12.32 -13.98 -32.30
N GLY A 101 -12.37 -14.33 -33.58
CA GLY A 101 -12.43 -13.38 -34.69
C GLY A 101 -11.55 -13.82 -35.85
N ASP A 102 -11.36 -12.97 -36.85
CA ASP A 102 -10.64 -13.30 -38.10
C ASP A 102 -9.15 -12.90 -38.09
N ALA A 103 -8.63 -12.37 -36.98
CA ALA A 103 -7.24 -11.92 -36.84
C ALA A 103 -6.27 -13.08 -36.62
N PHE A 104 -4.97 -12.83 -36.81
CA PHE A 104 -3.86 -13.77 -36.59
C PHE A 104 -2.86 -13.20 -35.61
N PHE A 105 -2.22 -14.06 -34.83
CA PHE A 105 -1.01 -13.69 -34.10
C PHE A 105 0.13 -13.44 -35.09
N ILE A 106 0.94 -12.43 -34.80
CA ILE A 106 2.14 -12.11 -35.56
C ILE A 106 3.32 -12.72 -34.82
N VAL A 107 4.10 -13.55 -35.48
CA VAL A 107 5.31 -14.15 -34.93
C VAL A 107 6.48 -13.91 -35.88
N SER A 108 7.69 -13.78 -35.37
CA SER A 108 8.87 -13.49 -36.18
C SER A 108 10.05 -14.38 -35.81
N ASN A 109 10.80 -14.77 -36.82
CA ASN A 109 12.09 -15.46 -36.68
C ASN A 109 13.29 -14.48 -36.55
N GLY A 110 13.01 -13.17 -36.44
CA GLY A 110 14.00 -12.11 -36.42
C GLY A 110 14.30 -11.47 -37.81
N THR A 111 13.92 -12.11 -38.90
CA THR A 111 14.06 -11.58 -40.27
C THR A 111 12.73 -11.33 -40.96
N GLU A 112 11.79 -12.23 -40.76
CA GLU A 112 10.49 -12.20 -41.43
C GLU A 112 9.36 -12.39 -40.41
N ASN A 113 8.20 -11.83 -40.73
CA ASN A 113 6.98 -11.97 -39.93
C ASN A 113 6.12 -13.06 -40.55
N PHE A 114 5.63 -13.95 -39.70
CA PHE A 114 4.67 -15.01 -40.00
C PHE A 114 3.40 -14.80 -39.20
N PHE A 115 2.34 -15.41 -39.69
CA PHE A 115 1.01 -15.29 -39.08
C PHE A 115 0.53 -16.66 -38.65
N THR A 116 -0.08 -16.74 -37.47
CA THR A 116 -0.54 -18.03 -36.95
C THR A 116 -1.84 -17.90 -36.16
N ARG A 117 -2.59 -18.99 -36.08
CA ARG A 117 -3.72 -19.17 -35.16
C ARG A 117 -3.36 -20.05 -33.97
N ASP A 118 -2.16 -20.62 -33.96
CA ASP A 118 -1.63 -21.34 -32.82
C ASP A 118 -1.19 -20.32 -31.75
N GLY A 119 -1.87 -20.33 -30.62
CA GLY A 119 -1.62 -19.45 -29.48
C GLY A 119 -0.92 -20.17 -28.34
N SER A 120 -0.24 -21.28 -28.58
CA SER A 120 0.57 -21.96 -27.57
C SER A 120 1.91 -21.23 -27.38
N PHE A 121 1.97 -20.39 -26.34
CA PHE A 121 3.15 -19.56 -26.08
C PHE A 121 3.81 -19.91 -24.74
N TYR A 122 5.06 -19.54 -24.61
CA TYR A 122 5.84 -19.62 -23.38
C TYR A 122 6.80 -18.43 -23.28
N VAL A 123 7.37 -18.20 -22.12
CA VAL A 123 8.40 -17.17 -21.93
C VAL A 123 9.76 -17.82 -21.97
N ASP A 124 10.65 -17.34 -22.85
CA ASP A 124 12.01 -17.84 -22.98
C ASP A 124 12.94 -17.34 -21.86
N ALA A 125 14.18 -17.83 -21.84
CA ALA A 125 15.18 -17.43 -20.85
C ALA A 125 15.61 -15.95 -20.93
N ALA A 126 15.36 -15.29 -22.08
CA ALA A 126 15.62 -13.86 -22.26
C ALA A 126 14.41 -12.98 -21.90
N GLY A 127 13.31 -13.61 -21.49
CA GLY A 127 12.07 -12.94 -21.10
C GLY A 127 11.14 -12.59 -22.25
N ASN A 128 11.36 -13.14 -23.47
CA ASN A 128 10.48 -12.90 -24.62
C ASN A 128 9.32 -13.88 -24.62
N LEU A 129 8.16 -13.44 -25.08
CA LEU A 129 7.04 -14.32 -25.37
C LEU A 129 7.30 -15.03 -26.70
N ALA A 130 7.41 -16.36 -26.69
CA ALA A 130 7.77 -17.16 -27.85
C ALA A 130 6.77 -18.29 -28.09
N MET A 131 6.66 -18.74 -29.34
CA MET A 131 5.82 -19.86 -29.74
C MET A 131 6.45 -21.19 -29.33
N THR A 132 5.68 -22.10 -28.76
CA THR A 132 6.16 -23.38 -28.19
C THR A 132 6.71 -24.33 -29.27
N SER A 133 6.18 -24.31 -30.49
CA SER A 133 6.55 -25.24 -31.56
C SER A 133 7.91 -24.96 -32.19
N ASN A 134 8.31 -23.70 -32.34
CA ASN A 134 9.50 -23.29 -33.12
C ASN A 134 10.34 -22.19 -32.46
N GLY A 135 9.89 -21.63 -31.32
CA GLY A 135 10.61 -20.57 -30.60
C GLY A 135 10.56 -19.19 -31.27
N TYR A 136 9.65 -18.96 -32.23
CA TYR A 136 9.49 -17.64 -32.85
C TYR A 136 8.87 -16.66 -31.87
N ASN A 137 9.41 -15.44 -31.83
CA ASN A 137 8.95 -14.39 -30.91
C ASN A 137 7.57 -13.87 -31.33
N VAL A 138 6.69 -13.75 -30.36
CA VAL A 138 5.39 -13.09 -30.54
C VAL A 138 5.63 -11.59 -30.64
N MET A 139 5.05 -10.99 -31.67
CA MET A 139 5.20 -9.58 -31.96
C MET A 139 4.03 -8.78 -31.40
N GLY A 140 4.34 -7.57 -30.96
CA GLY A 140 3.37 -6.64 -30.42
C GLY A 140 3.95 -5.27 -30.20
N TRP A 141 3.24 -4.45 -29.44
CA TRP A 141 3.63 -3.10 -29.09
C TRP A 141 4.16 -3.05 -27.66
N GLN A 142 5.27 -2.38 -27.49
CA GLN A 142 5.85 -2.12 -26.18
C GLN A 142 5.21 -0.88 -25.53
N VAL A 143 5.36 -0.78 -24.23
CA VAL A 143 4.95 0.40 -23.46
C VAL A 143 6.06 1.45 -23.52
N ASP A 144 5.66 2.69 -23.76
CA ASP A 144 6.54 3.84 -23.63
C ASP A 144 6.89 4.05 -22.14
N PRO A 145 8.16 4.02 -21.76
CA PRO A 145 8.56 4.15 -20.36
C PRO A 145 8.22 5.53 -19.74
N GLU A 146 8.09 6.58 -20.57
CA GLU A 146 7.78 7.92 -20.07
C GLU A 146 6.29 8.13 -19.82
N THR A 147 5.43 7.59 -20.72
CA THR A 147 3.98 7.82 -20.65
C THR A 147 3.22 6.66 -20.00
N GLY A 148 3.85 5.48 -19.85
CA GLY A 148 3.19 4.26 -19.35
C GLY A 148 2.09 3.72 -20.28
N LYS A 149 2.03 4.19 -21.55
CA LYS A 149 0.99 3.80 -22.53
C LYS A 149 1.59 2.98 -23.65
N VAL A 150 0.77 2.12 -24.25
CA VAL A 150 1.16 1.33 -25.42
C VAL A 150 1.45 2.24 -26.60
N LYS A 151 2.65 2.11 -27.17
CA LYS A 151 3.08 2.83 -28.35
C LYS A 151 2.76 1.99 -29.60
N LYS A 152 1.69 2.34 -30.30
CA LYS A 152 1.21 1.65 -31.52
C LYS A 152 2.00 2.10 -32.75
N ASP A 153 3.25 1.69 -32.83
CA ASP A 153 4.13 1.86 -33.98
C ASP A 153 4.43 0.49 -34.63
N THR A 154 5.59 0.32 -35.25
CA THR A 154 6.02 -0.98 -35.80
C THR A 154 6.08 -2.04 -34.72
N VAL A 155 5.52 -3.24 -35.01
CA VAL A 155 5.55 -4.35 -34.06
C VAL A 155 6.97 -4.80 -33.75
N SER A 156 7.22 -5.13 -32.51
CA SER A 156 8.49 -5.63 -32.00
C SER A 156 8.27 -6.86 -31.12
N ALA A 157 9.32 -7.64 -30.85
CA ALA A 157 9.23 -8.80 -29.98
C ALA A 157 8.81 -8.36 -28.56
N LEU A 158 7.78 -9.01 -28.02
CA LEU A 158 7.25 -8.72 -26.69
C LEU A 158 8.16 -9.32 -25.63
N ARG A 159 8.87 -8.45 -24.90
CA ARG A 159 9.79 -8.81 -23.83
C ARG A 159 9.11 -8.61 -22.48
N ILE A 160 8.48 -9.67 -21.97
CA ILE A 160 7.65 -9.63 -20.78
C ILE A 160 8.50 -9.63 -19.51
N MET A 161 9.46 -10.56 -19.39
CA MET A 161 10.30 -10.76 -18.20
C MET A 161 11.71 -10.19 -18.42
N SER A 162 11.80 -8.89 -18.78
CA SER A 162 13.09 -8.18 -18.75
C SER A 162 13.46 -7.82 -17.31
N GLU A 163 14.77 -7.61 -17.02
CA GLU A 163 15.23 -7.18 -15.69
C GLU A 163 14.50 -5.93 -15.19
N ALA A 164 14.20 -4.97 -16.07
CA ALA A 164 13.45 -3.77 -15.75
C ALA A 164 11.97 -4.01 -15.40
N ASN A 165 11.44 -5.19 -15.70
CA ASN A 165 10.07 -5.57 -15.40
C ASN A 165 9.96 -6.52 -14.21
N LEU A 166 11.06 -7.18 -13.81
CA LEU A 166 11.06 -8.10 -12.66
C LEU A 166 10.80 -7.37 -11.34
N THR A 167 11.16 -6.09 -11.27
CA THR A 167 10.94 -5.26 -10.09
C THR A 167 10.08 -4.05 -10.42
N TYR A 168 9.24 -3.65 -9.47
CA TYR A 168 8.51 -2.39 -9.49
C TYR A 168 9.26 -1.38 -8.61
N PRO A 169 9.58 -0.17 -9.10
CA PRO A 169 10.35 0.80 -8.34
C PRO A 169 9.58 1.22 -7.07
N PRO A 170 10.30 1.52 -5.97
CA PRO A 170 9.72 2.07 -4.76
C PRO A 170 9.22 3.48 -5.00
N GLU A 171 8.33 3.94 -4.15
CA GLU A 171 7.78 5.29 -4.19
C GLU A 171 7.65 5.83 -2.76
N ALA A 172 8.16 7.04 -2.52
CA ALA A 172 8.00 7.69 -1.23
C ALA A 172 6.54 8.01 -0.94
N THR A 173 6.17 7.98 0.33
CA THR A 173 4.87 8.46 0.78
C THR A 173 4.82 9.97 0.72
N THR A 174 3.81 10.53 0.08
CA THR A 174 3.57 11.98 -0.03
C THR A 174 2.26 12.41 0.59
N GLU A 175 1.33 11.48 0.75
CA GLU A 175 0.01 11.72 1.32
C GLU A 175 -0.28 10.74 2.45
N ALA A 176 -0.92 11.22 3.49
CA ALA A 176 -1.39 10.42 4.62
C ALA A 176 -2.70 10.99 5.15
N TYR A 177 -3.45 10.21 5.91
CA TYR A 177 -4.63 10.69 6.60
C TYR A 177 -4.78 10.05 7.97
N ILE A 178 -5.34 10.82 8.90
CA ILE A 178 -5.75 10.33 10.21
C ILE A 178 -7.26 10.10 10.18
N SER A 179 -7.69 9.01 10.77
CA SER A 179 -9.11 8.68 10.88
C SER A 179 -9.43 8.09 12.24
N GLY A 180 -10.70 8.18 12.64
CA GLY A 180 -11.19 7.65 13.89
C GLY A 180 -11.76 8.70 14.82
N PHE A 181 -12.00 8.30 16.07
CA PHE A 181 -12.69 9.12 17.07
C PHE A 181 -11.73 9.62 18.14
N CYS A 182 -11.81 10.92 18.43
CA CYS A 182 -11.17 11.56 19.57
C CYS A 182 -12.20 11.59 20.72
N ASP A 183 -11.97 10.85 21.80
CA ASP A 183 -12.84 10.90 22.99
C ASP A 183 -12.19 11.79 24.05
N LYS A 184 -12.86 12.86 24.44
CA LYS A 184 -12.36 13.82 25.44
C LYS A 184 -12.17 13.21 26.85
N ASN A 185 -12.74 12.04 27.11
CA ASN A 185 -12.64 11.33 28.38
C ASN A 185 -11.59 10.19 28.33
N ASP A 186 -10.88 10.03 27.22
CA ASP A 186 -9.80 9.04 27.11
C ASP A 186 -8.66 9.39 28.10
N SER A 187 -8.21 8.37 28.83
CA SER A 187 -7.16 8.53 29.83
C SER A 187 -5.81 8.92 29.21
N ASP A 188 -5.53 8.43 27.99
CA ASP A 188 -4.27 8.71 27.30
C ASP A 188 -4.24 10.16 26.81
N ILE A 189 -5.34 10.65 26.20
CA ILE A 189 -5.46 12.05 25.75
C ILE A 189 -5.32 13.03 26.91
N ASN A 190 -5.77 12.62 28.10
CA ASN A 190 -5.66 13.41 29.33
C ASN A 190 -4.34 13.17 30.09
N SER A 191 -3.46 12.33 29.57
CA SER A 191 -2.13 12.06 30.16
C SER A 191 -1.06 12.99 29.62
N SER A 192 0.08 12.98 30.28
CA SER A 192 1.28 13.70 29.83
C SER A 192 1.85 13.19 28.50
N HIS A 193 1.61 11.92 28.15
CA HIS A 193 2.12 11.30 26.93
C HIS A 193 1.18 11.47 25.72
N GLY A 194 -0.09 11.84 25.97
CA GLY A 194 -1.08 11.96 24.92
C GLY A 194 -1.51 10.61 24.31
N LYS A 195 -2.45 10.65 23.38
CA LYS A 195 -2.86 9.49 22.58
C LYS A 195 -1.94 9.33 21.39
N ILE A 196 -1.19 8.24 21.35
CA ILE A 196 -0.25 7.95 20.28
C ILE A 196 -1.01 7.41 19.07
N MET A 197 -0.71 8.00 17.91
CA MET A 197 -1.13 7.56 16.59
C MET A 197 0.11 7.16 15.81
N ASN A 198 0.11 5.96 15.25
CA ASN A 198 1.20 5.50 14.40
C ASN A 198 0.84 5.72 12.93
N LEU A 199 1.75 6.36 12.19
CA LEU A 199 1.66 6.55 10.76
C LEU A 199 2.84 5.83 10.10
N SER A 200 2.58 4.76 9.37
CA SER A 200 3.60 4.06 8.60
C SER A 200 3.76 4.71 7.23
N PHE A 201 5.00 4.92 6.79
CA PHE A 201 5.31 5.55 5.52
C PHE A 201 6.60 4.96 4.93
N TYR A 202 6.86 5.22 3.65
CA TYR A 202 8.03 4.77 2.92
C TYR A 202 8.87 5.94 2.43
N ASP A 203 10.18 5.77 2.41
CA ASP A 203 11.11 6.69 1.74
C ASP A 203 11.20 6.39 0.22
N ALA A 204 11.96 7.18 -0.52
CA ALA A 204 12.17 7.01 -1.96
C ALA A 204 12.93 5.72 -2.33
N LEU A 205 13.59 5.08 -1.37
CA LEU A 205 14.29 3.80 -1.54
C LEU A 205 13.42 2.60 -1.16
N GLY A 206 12.22 2.83 -0.61
CA GLY A 206 11.26 1.80 -0.21
C GLY A 206 11.47 1.23 1.19
N TYR A 207 12.30 1.87 2.03
CA TYR A 207 12.38 1.51 3.44
C TYR A 207 11.15 2.04 4.18
N SER A 208 10.63 1.23 5.10
CA SER A 208 9.45 1.58 5.90
C SER A 208 9.86 2.27 7.20
N TYR A 209 9.14 3.31 7.55
CA TYR A 209 9.26 4.06 8.79
C TYR A 209 7.90 4.21 9.45
N THR A 210 7.92 4.49 10.76
CA THR A 210 6.70 4.77 11.52
C THR A 210 6.85 6.05 12.30
N ALA A 211 6.09 7.09 11.92
CA ALA A 211 5.97 8.31 12.69
C ALA A 211 4.99 8.09 13.84
N LYS A 212 5.40 8.45 15.04
CA LYS A 212 4.57 8.48 16.25
C LYS A 212 4.10 9.90 16.47
N LEU A 213 2.83 10.12 16.26
CA LEU A 213 2.16 11.38 16.53
C LEU A 213 1.35 11.25 17.81
N SER A 214 1.35 12.25 18.68
CA SER A 214 0.49 12.28 19.86
C SER A 214 -0.56 13.37 19.76
N VAL A 215 -1.75 13.08 20.33
CA VAL A 215 -2.85 14.05 20.49
C VAL A 215 -3.07 14.29 21.96
N HIS A 216 -3.08 15.54 22.35
CA HIS A 216 -3.26 15.98 23.74
C HIS A 216 -4.45 16.92 23.83
N LYS A 217 -5.12 16.88 24.99
CA LYS A 217 -6.22 17.80 25.30
C LYS A 217 -5.69 19.17 25.72
N THR A 218 -6.38 20.22 25.30
CA THR A 218 -6.18 21.56 25.82
C THR A 218 -7.22 21.89 26.91
N ALA A 219 -7.08 23.03 27.58
CA ALA A 219 -8.07 23.55 28.51
C ALA A 219 -9.37 23.99 27.83
N ASP A 220 -9.29 24.31 26.53
CA ASP A 220 -10.42 24.77 25.72
C ASP A 220 -11.22 23.58 25.20
N ASP A 221 -12.54 23.60 25.33
CA ASP A 221 -13.42 22.49 24.87
C ASP A 221 -13.39 22.39 23.33
N GLY A 222 -13.24 21.18 22.81
CA GLY A 222 -13.14 20.91 21.37
C GLY A 222 -11.78 21.26 20.74
N VAL A 223 -10.81 21.69 21.55
CA VAL A 223 -9.46 22.04 21.08
C VAL A 223 -8.44 21.06 21.62
N TYR A 224 -7.63 20.54 20.70
CA TYR A 224 -6.52 19.62 20.99
C TYR A 224 -5.26 20.14 20.31
N TYR A 225 -4.10 19.62 20.68
CA TYR A 225 -2.88 19.81 19.91
C TYR A 225 -2.27 18.45 19.57
N THR A 226 -1.63 18.40 18.42
CA THR A 226 -0.90 17.22 17.96
C THR A 226 0.55 17.59 17.72
N GLN A 227 1.45 16.70 18.08
CA GLN A 227 2.90 16.85 17.92
C GLN A 227 3.51 15.56 17.37
N LEU A 228 4.71 15.67 16.83
CA LEU A 228 5.55 14.54 16.45
C LEU A 228 6.43 14.16 17.63
N ASP A 229 6.28 12.96 18.15
CA ASP A 229 7.06 12.48 19.29
C ASP A 229 8.34 11.77 18.85
N ASP A 230 8.23 10.91 17.81
CA ASP A 230 9.35 10.13 17.32
C ASP A 230 9.10 9.59 15.91
N ILE A 231 10.17 9.18 15.22
CA ILE A 231 10.10 8.41 13.98
C ILE A 231 10.97 7.16 14.18
N LEU A 232 10.39 6.00 13.96
CA LEU A 232 11.07 4.72 14.06
C LEU A 232 11.40 4.16 12.67
N ASP A 233 12.56 3.53 12.57
CA ASP A 233 12.91 2.73 11.39
C ASP A 233 12.24 1.35 11.39
N SER A 234 12.51 0.52 10.37
CA SER A 234 12.00 -0.84 10.26
C SER A 234 12.46 -1.80 11.37
N ASN A 235 13.50 -1.44 12.12
CA ASN A 235 14.04 -2.19 13.26
C ASN A 235 13.50 -1.66 14.60
N ASN A 236 12.55 -0.72 14.60
CA ASN A 236 12.03 0.01 15.76
C ASN A 236 13.09 0.86 16.50
N GLN A 237 14.17 1.27 15.81
CA GLN A 237 15.12 2.23 16.36
C GLN A 237 14.64 3.65 16.08
N SER A 238 14.78 4.54 17.06
CA SER A 238 14.47 5.96 16.89
C SER A 238 15.47 6.62 15.92
N LEU A 239 14.94 7.41 14.99
CA LEU A 239 15.79 8.20 14.09
C LEU A 239 16.65 9.21 14.86
N LYS A 240 16.22 9.64 16.04
CA LYS A 240 17.05 10.48 16.94
C LYS A 240 18.37 9.77 17.28
N GLU A 241 18.30 8.51 17.65
CA GLU A 241 19.48 7.70 17.96
C GLU A 241 20.34 7.44 16.72
N VAL A 242 19.68 7.13 15.58
CA VAL A 242 20.38 6.85 14.30
C VAL A 242 21.17 8.06 13.81
N TYR A 243 20.59 9.26 13.94
CA TYR A 243 21.21 10.50 13.47
C TYR A 243 21.95 11.27 14.57
N GLY A 244 21.86 10.84 15.84
CA GLY A 244 22.55 11.45 16.97
C GLY A 244 22.04 12.85 17.31
N VAL A 245 20.72 13.06 17.20
CA VAL A 245 20.04 14.32 17.54
C VAL A 245 19.20 14.14 18.80
N ASP A 246 19.06 15.19 19.58
CA ASP A 246 18.29 15.15 20.83
C ASP A 246 16.78 15.37 20.57
N ASP A 247 16.44 16.20 19.59
CA ASP A 247 15.05 16.54 19.23
C ASP A 247 14.66 15.98 17.86
N ILE A 248 13.50 15.33 17.79
CA ILE A 248 12.94 14.83 16.51
C ILE A 248 12.61 15.98 15.55
N ASN A 249 12.33 17.16 16.06
CA ASN A 249 12.06 18.35 15.26
C ASN A 249 13.29 18.84 14.46
N ASP A 250 14.49 18.34 14.77
CA ASP A 250 15.69 18.57 13.95
C ASP A 250 15.72 17.67 12.70
N ILE A 251 14.92 16.58 12.68
CA ILE A 251 14.81 15.64 11.56
C ILE A 251 13.57 15.96 10.73
N ALA A 252 12.41 16.08 11.39
CA ALA A 252 11.15 16.35 10.73
C ALA A 252 10.26 17.24 11.62
N LYS A 253 9.49 18.12 11.00
CA LYS A 253 8.57 19.05 11.71
C LYS A 253 7.14 18.81 11.27
N LEU A 254 6.25 18.67 12.25
CA LEU A 254 4.82 18.64 12.04
C LEU A 254 4.25 20.05 12.22
N GLY A 255 3.99 20.74 11.11
CA GLY A 255 3.45 22.09 11.13
C GLY A 255 4.41 23.13 11.73
N GLY A 256 3.88 24.03 12.54
CA GLY A 256 4.61 25.16 13.12
C GLY A 256 4.88 25.03 14.61
N SER A 257 5.09 26.19 15.25
CA SER A 257 5.16 26.30 16.71
C SER A 257 3.90 26.98 17.22
N ILE A 258 3.18 26.32 18.10
CA ILE A 258 1.91 26.81 18.66
C ILE A 258 1.98 26.94 20.18
N THR A 259 1.28 27.92 20.72
CA THR A 259 1.11 28.08 22.17
C THR A 259 -0.29 27.64 22.56
N VAL A 260 -0.37 26.68 23.47
CA VAL A 260 -1.65 26.09 23.91
C VAL A 260 -1.83 26.19 25.42
N ASN A 261 -3.08 26.33 25.85
CA ASN A 261 -3.43 26.16 27.25
C ASN A 261 -3.63 24.66 27.51
N VAL A 262 -2.79 24.10 28.37
CA VAL A 262 -2.83 22.67 28.69
C VAL A 262 -3.95 22.40 29.70
N SER A 263 -4.63 21.28 29.55
CA SER A 263 -5.68 20.86 30.48
C SER A 263 -5.09 20.60 31.89
N ASP A 264 -5.77 21.10 32.93
CA ASP A 264 -5.40 20.84 34.33
C ASP A 264 -5.40 19.34 34.71
N ALA A 265 -6.00 18.49 33.88
CA ALA A 265 -5.95 17.04 34.05
C ALA A 265 -4.56 16.46 33.76
N ILE A 266 -3.73 17.16 32.98
CA ILE A 266 -2.35 16.75 32.65
C ILE A 266 -1.43 17.22 33.75
N SER A 267 -0.87 16.29 34.51
CA SER A 267 0.05 16.56 35.61
C SER A 267 1.22 15.61 35.60
N TYR A 268 2.35 16.09 36.10
CA TYR A 268 3.60 15.34 36.17
C TYR A 268 3.95 15.04 37.62
N ASP A 269 4.31 13.80 37.89
CA ASP A 269 4.84 13.39 39.20
C ASP A 269 6.29 13.82 39.32
N GLY A 270 6.67 14.32 40.51
CA GLY A 270 8.07 14.61 40.79
C GLY A 270 8.75 13.43 41.48
N ASP A 271 10.06 13.31 41.32
CA ASP A 271 10.87 12.29 42.01
C ASP A 271 11.09 12.55 43.50
N CYS A 272 10.32 13.48 44.11
CA CYS A 272 10.43 13.82 45.50
C CYS A 272 9.05 13.97 46.19
N GLU A 273 9.00 13.63 47.46
CA GLU A 273 7.82 13.92 48.29
C GLU A 273 7.71 15.40 48.61
N VAL A 274 6.57 16.00 48.31
CA VAL A 274 6.25 17.36 48.70
C VAL A 274 5.70 17.36 50.10
N THR A 275 6.48 17.83 51.04
CA THR A 275 6.00 18.00 52.41
C THR A 275 5.55 19.45 52.62
N LYS A 276 4.31 19.67 52.96
CA LYS A 276 3.79 20.99 53.30
C LYS A 276 4.13 21.34 54.74
N ASN A 277 4.29 22.61 54.96
CA ASN A 277 4.31 23.12 56.32
C ASN A 277 2.95 22.79 57.00
N PRO A 278 2.95 22.09 58.12
CA PRO A 278 1.72 21.60 58.73
C PRO A 278 0.87 22.74 59.26
N LYS A 279 -0.41 22.77 58.89
CA LYS A 279 -1.40 23.54 59.62
C LYS A 279 -1.94 22.78 60.86
N THR A 280 -1.74 21.46 60.90
CA THR A 280 -2.22 20.61 61.97
C THR A 280 -1.24 19.48 62.24
N LEU A 281 -0.76 19.37 63.46
CA LEU A 281 0.10 18.30 63.96
C LEU A 281 -0.76 17.32 64.76
N THR A 282 -0.64 16.04 64.47
CA THR A 282 -1.28 14.98 65.23
C THR A 282 -0.25 14.12 65.96
N SER A 283 -0.71 13.32 66.95
CA SER A 283 0.15 12.39 67.67
C SER A 283 0.77 11.28 66.79
N GLU A 284 0.28 11.14 65.58
CA GLU A 284 0.72 10.12 64.61
C GLU A 284 1.70 10.70 63.55
N GLY A 285 1.98 11.99 63.61
CA GLY A 285 2.84 12.71 62.71
C GLY A 285 2.16 13.82 61.94
N TYR A 286 2.85 14.34 60.97
CA TYR A 286 2.39 15.42 60.13
C TYR A 286 1.36 14.93 59.12
N MET A 287 0.25 15.65 58.96
CA MET A 287 -0.78 15.36 57.98
C MET A 287 -0.59 16.16 56.70
N ASN A 288 -0.36 15.52 55.61
CA ASN A 288 -0.47 16.13 54.29
C ASN A 288 -1.92 15.94 53.81
N GLY A 289 -2.74 16.95 54.02
CA GLY A 289 -4.21 16.78 53.77
C GLY A 289 -4.85 15.85 54.76
N THR A 290 -5.27 14.65 54.34
CA THR A 290 -5.91 13.64 55.18
C THR A 290 -5.02 12.43 55.48
N THR A 291 -3.81 12.36 54.89
CA THR A 291 -2.92 11.18 55.03
C THR A 291 -1.70 11.53 55.88
N PRO A 292 -1.38 10.74 56.92
CA PRO A 292 -0.17 10.93 57.68
C PRO A 292 1.08 10.64 56.83
N THR A 293 2.09 11.52 56.84
CA THR A 293 3.41 11.22 56.25
C THR A 293 4.26 10.47 57.28
N GLN A 294 4.83 9.35 56.88
CA GLN A 294 5.55 8.43 57.80
C GLN A 294 6.93 8.94 58.26
N ASP A 295 7.41 10.05 57.70
CA ASP A 295 8.79 10.49 57.92
C ASP A 295 8.94 11.66 58.88
N VAL A 296 7.86 12.23 59.34
CA VAL A 296 7.85 13.35 60.30
C VAL A 296 7.00 13.03 61.49
N VAL A 297 7.50 13.25 62.66
CA VAL A 297 6.84 12.96 63.92
C VAL A 297 6.41 14.24 64.59
N GLY A 298 5.11 14.36 64.92
CA GLY A 298 4.60 15.43 65.76
C GLY A 298 4.58 14.98 67.21
N LEU A 299 5.20 15.74 68.06
CA LEU A 299 5.25 15.49 69.51
C LEU A 299 4.53 16.58 70.26
N THR A 300 3.60 16.20 71.15
CA THR A 300 2.97 17.13 72.09
C THR A 300 3.92 17.38 73.25
N VAL A 301 4.19 18.65 73.55
CA VAL A 301 5.14 19.06 74.58
C VAL A 301 4.41 19.67 75.76
N ASN A 302 4.72 19.23 76.96
CA ASN A 302 4.24 19.81 78.21
C ASN A 302 5.42 20.39 79.00
N ASN A 303 5.34 21.67 79.41
CA ASN A 303 6.29 22.35 80.30
C ASN A 303 7.77 22.33 79.80
N GLY A 304 8.02 22.60 78.56
CA GLY A 304 9.34 22.81 78.01
C GLY A 304 10.21 21.58 77.73
N GLN A 305 9.72 20.41 78.01
CA GLN A 305 10.35 19.15 77.63
C GLN A 305 9.32 18.14 77.12
N GLY A 306 9.67 17.42 76.08
CA GLY A 306 8.83 16.35 75.54
C GLY A 306 9.62 15.08 75.27
N THR A 307 9.00 13.92 75.53
CA THR A 307 9.59 12.61 75.19
C THR A 307 8.65 11.92 74.24
N TYR A 308 9.19 11.53 73.11
CA TYR A 308 8.48 10.75 72.11
C TYR A 308 9.13 9.38 71.93
N THR A 309 8.30 8.34 71.87
CA THR A 309 8.75 7.00 71.58
C THR A 309 8.24 6.60 70.22
N ASP A 310 9.17 6.37 69.26
CA ASP A 310 8.81 5.90 67.95
C ASP A 310 8.59 4.39 67.97
N ASN A 311 7.37 3.98 67.79
CA ASN A 311 6.96 2.55 67.73
C ASN A 311 6.84 2.03 66.28
N ARG A 312 7.13 2.83 65.28
CA ARG A 312 7.07 2.42 63.88
C ARG A 312 8.21 1.47 63.58
N ASN A 313 8.01 0.54 62.69
CA ASN A 313 9.00 -0.49 62.31
C ASN A 313 9.49 -1.40 63.45
N GLY A 314 8.75 -1.52 64.55
CA GLY A 314 9.16 -2.35 65.69
C GLY A 314 10.28 -1.80 66.54
N GLY A 315 10.62 -0.50 66.35
CA GLY A 315 11.60 0.22 67.17
C GLY A 315 10.97 0.95 68.35
N ASN A 316 11.61 0.90 69.49
CA ASN A 316 11.24 1.67 70.69
C ASN A 316 12.26 2.80 70.86
N THR A 317 12.49 3.64 69.85
CA THR A 317 13.43 4.74 69.93
C THR A 317 12.79 5.91 70.67
N GLN A 318 13.41 6.32 71.76
CA GLN A 318 12.99 7.43 72.58
C GLN A 318 13.75 8.70 72.23
N TYR A 319 13.02 9.73 71.83
CA TYR A 319 13.57 11.06 71.56
C TYR A 319 13.18 12.02 72.69
N THR A 320 14.19 12.72 73.21
CA THR A 320 13.98 13.77 74.21
C THR A 320 14.32 15.13 73.57
N VAL A 321 13.35 16.01 73.53
CA VAL A 321 13.49 17.35 72.93
C VAL A 321 13.38 18.42 74.01
N THR A 322 14.34 19.33 74.01
CA THR A 322 14.28 20.56 74.85
C THR A 322 13.69 21.68 74.00
N VAL A 323 12.57 22.22 74.43
CA VAL A 323 11.88 23.29 73.72
C VAL A 323 12.46 24.64 74.15
N PRO A 324 12.87 25.52 73.21
CA PRO A 324 13.37 26.84 73.53
C PRO A 324 12.28 27.72 74.11
N THR A 325 12.67 28.69 74.95
CA THR A 325 11.76 29.72 75.43
C THR A 325 11.57 30.77 74.34
N VAL A 326 10.37 30.82 73.78
CA VAL A 326 9.99 31.79 72.73
C VAL A 326 9.16 32.90 73.36
N THR A 327 9.42 34.13 72.97
CA THR A 327 8.59 35.28 73.36
C THR A 327 7.94 35.90 72.13
N ASP A 328 6.68 36.33 72.25
CA ASP A 328 6.00 37.06 71.20
C ASP A 328 6.54 38.50 71.04
N ALA A 329 5.99 39.23 70.05
CA ALA A 329 6.36 40.61 69.79
C ALA A 329 6.10 41.57 70.99
N THR A 330 5.32 41.13 71.96
CA THR A 330 5.04 41.90 73.18
C THR A 330 5.93 41.50 74.36
N GLY A 331 6.83 40.53 74.19
CA GLY A 331 7.74 40.00 75.23
C GLY A 331 7.06 38.93 76.11
N ALA A 332 5.85 38.50 75.84
CA ALA A 332 5.19 37.42 76.54
C ALA A 332 5.69 36.05 76.09
N ALA A 333 5.86 35.11 77.05
CA ALA A 333 6.30 33.75 76.71
C ALA A 333 5.23 33.02 75.90
N VAL A 334 5.63 32.53 74.75
CA VAL A 334 4.80 31.71 73.88
C VAL A 334 4.82 30.27 74.37
N ASN A 335 3.64 29.69 74.58
CA ASN A 335 3.54 28.29 74.98
C ASN A 335 3.60 27.40 73.74
N LEU A 336 4.74 26.81 73.47
CA LEU A 336 4.95 25.85 72.40
C LEU A 336 4.32 24.50 72.81
N THR A 337 3.36 24.01 72.05
CA THR A 337 2.60 22.83 72.35
C THR A 337 2.98 21.62 71.54
N GLN A 338 3.71 21.84 70.43
CA GLN A 338 4.09 20.79 69.53
C GLN A 338 5.49 20.98 68.96
N VAL A 339 6.17 19.86 68.70
CA VAL A 339 7.48 19.80 68.08
C VAL A 339 7.38 18.91 66.87
N VAL A 340 7.90 19.34 65.72
CA VAL A 340 8.01 18.52 64.53
C VAL A 340 9.48 18.14 64.34
N MET A 341 9.74 16.85 64.18
CA MET A 341 11.09 16.33 64.08
C MET A 341 11.18 15.25 62.98
N ASN A 342 12.37 15.11 62.42
CA ASN A 342 12.67 14.03 61.49
C ASN A 342 12.76 12.68 62.23
N THR A 343 12.72 11.58 61.48
CA THR A 343 12.92 10.23 62.02
C THR A 343 14.31 9.98 62.61
N ASP A 344 15.30 10.82 62.28
CA ASP A 344 16.63 10.80 62.86
C ASP A 344 16.73 11.54 64.21
N GLY A 345 15.63 12.14 64.66
CA GLY A 345 15.53 12.89 65.90
C GLY A 345 15.94 14.37 65.80
N SER A 346 16.23 14.86 64.60
CA SER A 346 16.47 16.29 64.40
C SER A 346 15.16 17.07 64.40
N VAL A 347 15.13 18.20 65.14
CA VAL A 347 13.96 19.08 65.21
C VAL A 347 13.86 19.92 63.96
N LEU A 348 12.74 19.93 63.31
CA LEU A 348 12.46 20.75 62.12
C LEU A 348 11.92 22.15 62.55
N TYR A 349 10.90 22.19 63.41
CA TYR A 349 10.29 23.40 63.94
C TYR A 349 9.38 23.11 65.13
N TYR A 350 8.93 24.17 65.78
CA TYR A 350 7.98 24.14 66.89
C TYR A 350 6.68 24.81 66.50
N ALA A 351 5.55 24.43 67.16
CA ALA A 351 4.27 25.08 67.00
C ALA A 351 3.64 25.45 68.33
N ASP A 352 2.89 26.56 68.35
CA ASP A 352 2.07 26.95 69.49
C ASP A 352 0.63 26.36 69.34
N GLY A 353 -0.19 26.56 70.38
CA GLY A 353 -1.59 26.09 70.37
C GLY A 353 -2.47 26.80 69.36
N ASN A 354 -2.04 27.86 68.75
CA ASN A 354 -2.73 28.64 67.74
C ASN A 354 -2.28 28.26 66.29
N GLY A 355 -1.29 27.36 66.19
CA GLY A 355 -0.77 26.92 64.89
C GLY A 355 0.30 27.82 64.30
N ASN A 356 0.86 28.78 65.03
CA ASN A 356 2.01 29.53 64.60
C ASN A 356 3.26 28.66 64.70
N LEU A 357 4.16 28.78 63.75
CA LEU A 357 5.38 27.99 63.67
C LEU A 357 6.63 28.81 64.07
N TYR A 358 7.60 28.12 64.66
CA TYR A 358 8.85 28.70 65.15
C TYR A 358 10.02 27.80 64.71
N SER A 359 11.10 28.41 64.29
CA SER A 359 12.33 27.71 63.94
C SER A 359 12.99 27.04 65.14
N THR A 360 14.01 26.23 64.91
CA THR A 360 14.75 25.52 65.98
C THR A 360 15.46 26.45 66.97
N ASP A 361 15.72 27.67 66.59
CA ASP A 361 16.29 28.74 67.46
C ASP A 361 15.19 29.54 68.18
N GLY A 362 13.92 29.23 67.93
CA GLY A 362 12.79 29.93 68.56
C GLY A 362 12.34 31.18 67.80
N THR A 363 12.88 31.47 66.64
CA THR A 363 12.41 32.59 65.84
C THR A 363 11.07 32.27 65.17
N ALA A 364 10.08 33.16 65.27
CA ALA A 364 8.79 32.98 64.61
C ALA A 364 9.00 32.89 63.10
N LEU A 365 8.53 31.82 62.52
CA LEU A 365 8.57 31.63 61.08
C LEU A 365 7.53 32.53 60.42
N SER A 366 7.97 33.41 59.54
CA SER A 366 7.04 34.27 58.80
C SER A 366 6.10 33.46 57.94
N GLN A 367 4.88 33.98 57.69
CA GLN A 367 3.89 33.32 56.83
C GLN A 367 4.43 33.06 55.41
N THR A 368 5.43 33.82 54.97
CA THR A 368 6.15 33.63 53.72
C THR A 368 6.99 32.35 53.69
N SER A 369 7.63 31.98 54.83
CA SER A 369 8.37 30.71 54.94
C SER A 369 7.44 29.49 55.07
N VAL A 370 6.21 29.68 55.53
CA VAL A 370 5.18 28.65 55.66
C VAL A 370 4.55 28.28 54.33
N ASN A 371 4.64 29.19 53.36
CA ASN A 371 4.09 29.04 52.01
C ASN A 371 5.12 28.63 50.96
N SER A 372 6.33 28.32 51.36
CA SER A 372 7.36 27.80 50.48
C SER A 372 7.18 26.31 50.25
N LEU A 373 7.49 25.85 49.06
CA LEU A 373 7.48 24.41 48.73
C LEU A 373 8.71 23.78 49.41
N PHE A 374 8.50 22.89 50.35
CA PHE A 374 9.55 22.13 51.02
C PHE A 374 9.64 20.73 50.41
N LEU A 375 10.80 20.43 49.85
CA LEU A 375 11.08 19.17 49.17
C LEU A 375 12.05 18.37 50.04
N LYS A 376 11.58 17.20 50.52
CA LYS A 376 12.39 16.32 51.36
C LYS A 376 13.11 15.28 50.51
N GLY A 377 14.45 15.24 50.64
CA GLY A 377 15.28 14.14 50.17
C GLY A 377 15.38 13.97 48.65
N GLY A 378 15.07 14.99 47.85
CA GLY A 378 14.96 14.84 46.40
C GLY A 378 16.05 15.49 45.56
N ILE A 379 16.83 16.43 46.09
CA ILE A 379 17.80 17.16 45.26
C ILE A 379 19.18 16.61 45.44
N VAL A 380 19.72 16.01 44.38
CA VAL A 380 21.14 15.64 44.29
C VAL A 380 21.92 16.89 43.82
N PRO A 381 22.86 17.40 44.59
CA PRO A 381 23.66 18.56 44.18
C PRO A 381 24.43 18.29 42.87
N PRO A 382 24.61 19.29 41.99
CA PRO A 382 25.48 19.17 40.84
C PRO A 382 26.88 18.74 41.28
N GLY A 383 27.27 17.51 41.02
CA GLY A 383 28.54 16.90 41.45
C GLY A 383 28.42 15.60 42.24
N GLY A 384 27.22 15.07 42.44
CA GLY A 384 26.99 13.70 42.96
C GLY A 384 27.12 13.54 44.47
N GLY A 385 26.56 14.45 45.25
CA GLY A 385 26.42 14.32 46.72
C GLY A 385 25.13 13.61 47.14
N PRO A 386 24.92 13.30 48.43
CA PRO A 386 23.66 12.77 48.92
C PRO A 386 22.53 13.79 48.70
N ALA A 387 21.34 13.27 48.36
CA ALA A 387 20.15 14.09 48.17
C ALA A 387 19.87 14.93 49.44
N THR A 388 19.58 16.20 49.26
CA THR A 388 19.32 17.15 50.34
C THR A 388 17.94 17.76 50.24
N ASP A 389 17.36 18.08 51.41
CA ASP A 389 16.11 18.81 51.48
C ASP A 389 16.28 20.23 50.93
N ALA A 390 15.32 20.73 50.20
CA ALA A 390 15.36 22.08 49.67
C ALA A 390 14.03 22.81 49.88
N THR A 391 14.15 24.10 50.14
CA THR A 391 13.00 25.00 50.17
C THR A 391 13.01 25.84 48.90
N ILE A 392 11.97 25.74 48.11
CA ILE A 392 11.83 26.49 46.87
C ILE A 392 10.96 27.71 47.14
N SER A 393 11.53 28.89 47.02
CA SER A 393 10.82 30.16 47.09
C SER A 393 10.40 30.57 45.67
N LEU A 394 9.15 30.33 45.32
CA LEU A 394 8.64 30.55 43.99
C LEU A 394 8.14 31.98 43.81
N ALA A 395 8.85 32.83 43.10
CA ALA A 395 8.53 34.19 42.65
C ALA A 395 8.95 35.38 43.52
N PRO A 396 9.03 36.59 42.92
CA PRO A 396 9.23 37.84 43.69
C PRO A 396 7.99 38.11 44.55
N GLY A 397 8.04 37.74 45.79
CA GLY A 397 6.91 37.83 46.73
C GLY A 397 6.51 36.50 47.37
N GLY A 398 7.08 35.39 46.93
CA GLY A 398 7.36 34.22 47.74
C GLY A 398 6.27 33.17 47.91
N THR A 399 5.20 33.10 47.14
CA THR A 399 4.19 32.03 47.36
C THR A 399 3.77 31.35 46.08
N TYR A 400 3.77 29.99 46.07
CA TYR A 400 3.19 29.18 45.01
C TYR A 400 1.69 28.87 45.28
N VAL A 401 1.20 29.32 46.41
CA VAL A 401 -0.22 29.24 46.81
C VAL A 401 -0.75 30.63 47.23
N ASP A 402 -2.02 30.87 47.02
CA ASP A 402 -2.72 32.06 47.47
C ASP A 402 -3.01 32.04 49.01
N ALA A 403 -3.54 33.11 49.54
CA ALA A 403 -3.92 33.20 50.96
C ALA A 403 -4.91 32.09 51.40
N ASN A 404 -5.63 31.46 50.47
CA ASN A 404 -6.58 30.39 50.71
C ASN A 404 -5.97 28.98 50.55
N GLY A 405 -4.69 28.92 50.15
CA GLY A 405 -3.96 27.68 49.93
C GLY A 405 -4.19 27.03 48.55
N ASN A 406 -4.76 27.77 47.59
CA ASN A 406 -4.89 27.30 46.21
C ASN A 406 -3.57 27.57 45.42
N ALA A 407 -3.27 26.70 44.49
CA ALA A 407 -2.13 26.87 43.60
C ALA A 407 -2.20 28.16 42.76
N ILE A 408 -1.12 28.92 42.74
CA ILE A 408 -0.98 30.10 41.87
C ILE A 408 -0.30 29.70 40.56
N GLU A 409 -0.75 30.24 39.46
CA GLU A 409 -0.08 30.10 38.18
C GLU A 409 1.21 30.93 38.17
N LEU A 410 2.32 30.28 37.86
CA LEU A 410 3.64 30.84 37.81
C LEU A 410 4.10 31.01 36.36
N ASP A 411 4.63 32.17 36.04
CA ASP A 411 5.34 32.38 34.79
C ASP A 411 6.77 31.89 34.92
N LYS A 412 7.21 31.00 34.00
CA LYS A 412 8.57 30.42 34.02
C LYS A 412 9.66 31.51 34.08
N THR A 413 9.45 32.63 33.41
CA THR A 413 10.41 33.75 33.35
C THR A 413 10.49 34.56 34.65
N ALA A 414 9.46 34.42 35.49
CA ALA A 414 9.41 35.09 36.79
C ALA A 414 10.01 34.25 37.94
N VAL A 415 10.26 32.97 37.70
CA VAL A 415 10.89 32.06 38.68
C VAL A 415 12.42 32.25 38.66
N ALA A 416 13.06 32.34 39.86
CA ALA A 416 14.49 32.46 39.95
C ALA A 416 15.20 31.23 39.33
N GLN A 417 16.32 31.44 38.66
CA GLN A 417 17.04 30.37 37.95
C GLN A 417 17.41 29.19 38.88
N ALA A 418 17.84 29.46 40.10
CA ALA A 418 18.18 28.40 41.08
C ALA A 418 16.95 27.52 41.44
N ASP A 419 15.76 28.13 41.53
CA ASP A 419 14.52 27.41 41.78
C ASP A 419 14.07 26.63 40.57
N MET A 420 14.29 27.18 39.36
CA MET A 420 14.02 26.43 38.12
C MET A 420 14.94 25.22 37.97
N ASP A 421 16.23 25.34 38.31
CA ASP A 421 17.19 24.22 38.27
C ASP A 421 16.76 23.12 39.27
N ASN A 422 16.26 23.48 40.42
CA ASN A 422 15.72 22.56 41.40
C ASN A 422 14.42 21.88 40.88
N LEU A 423 13.51 22.64 40.27
CA LEU A 423 12.27 22.08 39.68
C LEU A 423 12.58 21.12 38.55
N LYS A 424 13.53 21.44 37.70
CA LYS A 424 14.00 20.53 36.64
C LYS A 424 14.60 19.24 37.21
N ALA A 425 15.39 19.35 38.31
CA ALA A 425 15.92 18.15 38.96
C ALA A 425 14.85 17.24 39.57
N ILE A 426 13.71 17.81 39.98
CA ILE A 426 12.61 17.10 40.62
C ILE A 426 11.68 16.45 39.62
N TYR A 427 11.24 17.19 38.60
CA TYR A 427 10.22 16.77 37.67
C TYR A 427 10.79 16.26 36.32
N GLY A 428 12.06 16.53 36.03
CA GLY A 428 12.71 16.25 34.77
C GLY A 428 12.94 17.52 33.95
N GLU A 429 14.04 17.58 33.25
CA GLU A 429 14.43 18.74 32.42
C GLU A 429 13.50 18.89 31.23
N ASP A 430 13.16 17.79 30.59
CA ASP A 430 12.35 17.70 29.37
C ASP A 430 10.91 18.23 29.57
N ILE A 431 10.37 18.11 30.81
CA ILE A 431 9.02 18.59 31.11
C ILE A 431 8.89 20.10 30.96
N PHE A 432 9.99 20.84 31.28
CA PHE A 432 10.00 22.29 31.19
C PHE A 432 10.36 22.85 29.81
N GLU A 433 10.59 21.98 28.85
CA GLU A 433 10.79 22.42 27.47
C GLU A 433 9.50 23.03 26.89
N GLY A 434 9.62 24.22 26.31
CA GLY A 434 8.47 24.96 25.78
C GLY A 434 7.47 25.46 26.82
N VAL A 435 7.60 25.12 28.11
CA VAL A 435 6.66 25.58 29.17
C VAL A 435 6.77 27.08 29.37
N ASN A 436 5.64 27.78 29.31
CA ASN A 436 5.54 29.21 29.61
C ASN A 436 4.98 29.44 31.02
N LYS A 437 3.92 28.67 31.37
CA LYS A 437 3.28 28.81 32.68
C LYS A 437 2.95 27.45 33.26
N PHE A 438 3.06 27.37 34.58
CA PHE A 438 2.78 26.17 35.35
C PHE A 438 2.26 26.51 36.75
N LYS A 439 1.68 25.52 37.42
CA LYS A 439 1.33 25.57 38.84
C LYS A 439 1.70 24.24 39.50
N ILE A 440 1.95 24.28 40.81
CA ILE A 440 2.23 23.07 41.59
C ILE A 440 1.04 22.82 42.49
N ASP A 441 0.42 21.65 42.35
CA ASP A 441 -0.69 21.27 43.23
C ASP A 441 -0.19 21.16 44.70
N PRO A 442 -0.71 22.00 45.57
CA PRO A 442 -0.26 22.01 46.96
C PRO A 442 -0.72 20.80 47.75
N GLN A 443 -1.59 19.97 47.22
CA GLN A 443 -2.12 18.75 47.86
C GLN A 443 -1.29 17.51 47.51
N THR A 444 -0.92 17.38 46.25
CA THR A 444 -0.28 16.18 45.71
C THR A 444 1.19 16.42 45.36
N GLY A 445 1.64 17.68 45.29
CA GLY A 445 2.97 18.05 44.83
C GLY A 445 3.18 17.86 43.32
N LYS A 446 2.15 17.55 42.54
CA LYS A 446 2.26 17.38 41.12
C LYS A 446 2.45 18.71 40.39
N LEU A 447 3.31 18.71 39.38
CA LEU A 447 3.46 19.84 38.47
C LEU A 447 2.35 19.80 37.45
N ILE A 448 1.64 20.91 37.28
CA ILE A 448 0.59 21.09 36.29
C ILE A 448 1.05 22.19 35.34
N VAL A 449 1.33 21.84 34.10
CA VAL A 449 1.67 22.81 33.05
C VAL A 449 0.37 23.41 32.54
N THR A 450 0.23 24.74 32.62
CA THR A 450 -0.99 25.44 32.24
C THR A 450 -0.90 26.09 30.86
N ASN A 451 0.32 26.45 30.43
CA ASN A 451 0.57 27.02 29.11
C ASN A 451 1.92 26.54 28.59
N LYS A 452 1.91 25.99 27.36
CA LYS A 452 3.11 25.44 26.71
C LYS A 452 3.17 25.86 25.24
N THR A 453 4.37 26.18 24.77
CA THR A 453 4.68 26.28 23.34
C THR A 453 5.25 24.97 22.87
N VAL A 454 4.62 24.37 21.87
CA VAL A 454 5.01 23.07 21.30
C VAL A 454 5.25 23.18 19.81
N ALA A 455 6.17 22.40 19.28
CA ALA A 455 6.27 22.15 17.86
C ALA A 455 5.14 21.21 17.45
N GLY A 456 4.13 21.70 16.75
CA GLY A 456 2.95 20.92 16.43
C GLY A 456 1.81 21.76 15.90
N CYS A 457 0.63 21.18 15.85
CA CYS A 457 -0.54 21.77 15.23
C CYS A 457 -1.75 21.81 16.17
N LYS A 458 -2.56 22.84 16.01
CA LYS A 458 -3.80 23.00 16.74
C LYS A 458 -4.95 22.30 16.00
N LEU A 459 -5.50 21.26 16.60
CA LEU A 459 -6.62 20.48 16.07
C LEU A 459 -7.92 20.92 16.73
N THR A 460 -8.93 21.27 15.94
CA THR A 460 -10.21 21.81 16.42
C THR A 460 -11.38 20.98 15.93
N TYR A 461 -12.33 20.72 16.83
CA TYR A 461 -13.60 20.09 16.53
C TYR A 461 -14.75 21.02 16.89
N ASN A 462 -15.82 20.95 16.12
CA ASN A 462 -17.04 21.69 16.40
C ASN A 462 -17.72 21.11 17.64
N THR A 463 -17.81 21.90 18.72
CA THR A 463 -18.32 21.46 20.02
C THR A 463 -19.81 21.08 20.01
N SER A 464 -20.57 21.53 19.00
CA SER A 464 -22.01 21.25 18.91
C SER A 464 -22.32 19.90 18.23
N ASN A 465 -21.48 19.42 17.33
CA ASN A 465 -21.74 18.20 16.55
C ASN A 465 -20.57 17.22 16.50
N GLY A 466 -19.44 17.54 17.13
CA GLY A 466 -18.24 16.69 17.20
C GLY A 466 -17.47 16.53 15.90
N LYS A 467 -17.89 17.18 14.80
CA LYS A 467 -17.18 17.04 13.52
C LYS A 467 -15.87 17.81 13.50
N PHE A 468 -14.92 17.30 12.72
CA PHE A 468 -13.69 18.02 12.43
C PHE A 468 -14.01 19.44 11.91
N ASP A 469 -13.31 20.43 12.43
CA ASP A 469 -13.42 21.82 12.00
C ASP A 469 -12.19 22.24 11.21
N ASN A 470 -11.03 22.24 11.83
CA ASN A 470 -9.77 22.52 11.15
C ASN A 470 -8.55 22.02 11.95
N ILE A 471 -7.40 21.93 11.25
CA ILE A 471 -6.07 21.82 11.84
C ILE A 471 -5.23 22.99 11.31
N ASP A 472 -4.80 23.91 12.19
CA ASP A 472 -4.07 25.14 11.86
C ASP A 472 -4.74 25.97 10.74
N GLY A 473 -6.09 25.95 10.68
CA GLY A 473 -6.89 26.68 9.67
C GLY A 473 -7.05 25.94 8.33
N GLY A 474 -6.57 24.71 8.20
CA GLY A 474 -6.72 23.83 7.03
C GLY A 474 -7.36 22.50 7.36
N ASN A 475 -7.37 21.58 6.39
CA ASN A 475 -7.79 20.19 6.57
C ASN A 475 -6.59 19.26 6.78
N SER A 476 -5.41 19.70 6.40
CA SER A 476 -4.18 18.92 6.43
C SER A 476 -3.01 19.73 6.97
N VAL A 477 -1.98 19.03 7.41
CA VAL A 477 -0.73 19.60 7.90
C VAL A 477 0.44 18.86 7.24
N LEU A 478 1.52 19.60 6.98
CA LEU A 478 2.73 19.05 6.38
C LEU A 478 3.65 18.50 7.47
N LEU A 479 4.07 17.24 7.29
CA LEU A 479 5.23 16.68 7.96
C LEU A 479 6.45 16.94 7.07
N ASP A 480 7.25 17.94 7.45
CA ASP A 480 8.33 18.50 6.64
C ASP A 480 9.68 17.91 7.10
N PHE A 481 10.36 17.22 6.18
CA PHE A 481 11.68 16.63 6.37
C PHE A 481 12.84 17.53 5.91
N ALA A 482 12.54 18.63 5.20
CA ALA A 482 13.58 19.45 4.55
C ALA A 482 14.22 20.50 5.46
N THR A 483 13.52 20.91 6.53
CA THR A 483 13.93 22.06 7.35
C THR A 483 14.87 21.73 8.50
N GLY A 484 15.08 20.45 8.81
CA GLY A 484 15.87 19.99 9.94
C GLY A 484 17.09 19.17 9.54
N THR A 485 17.98 19.67 8.65
CA THR A 485 19.22 18.92 8.38
C THR A 485 20.26 19.16 9.47
N PRO A 486 20.46 18.20 10.40
CA PRO A 486 21.67 18.20 11.21
C PRO A 486 22.87 18.16 10.27
N THR A 487 23.91 18.93 10.58
CA THR A 487 25.10 19.05 9.72
C THR A 487 25.70 17.65 9.48
N GLY A 488 25.55 17.12 8.25
CA GLY A 488 26.11 15.82 7.88
C GLY A 488 25.09 14.69 7.66
N THR A 489 23.78 14.91 7.84
CA THR A 489 22.73 13.90 7.56
C THR A 489 22.17 14.09 6.16
N ASN A 490 22.00 12.97 5.43
CA ASN A 490 21.39 12.98 4.11
C ASN A 490 19.92 12.51 4.24
N LEU A 491 19.01 13.45 4.43
CA LEU A 491 17.56 13.20 4.46
C LEU A 491 16.91 13.27 3.07
N GLY A 492 17.70 13.35 2.00
CA GLY A 492 17.21 13.49 0.61
C GLY A 492 16.40 12.31 0.09
N ASN A 493 16.29 11.21 0.85
CA ASN A 493 15.45 10.07 0.51
C ASN A 493 14.01 10.22 1.03
N PHE A 494 13.76 11.13 1.98
CA PHE A 494 12.42 11.40 2.50
C PHE A 494 11.72 12.44 1.63
N SER A 495 10.44 12.26 1.43
CA SER A 495 9.55 13.26 0.85
C SER A 495 8.65 13.82 1.94
N ASP A 496 8.29 15.09 1.81
CA ASP A 496 7.32 15.70 2.71
C ASP A 496 5.97 15.00 2.58
N ILE A 497 5.29 14.80 3.72
CA ILE A 497 4.03 14.08 3.80
C ILE A 497 2.92 15.04 4.21
N ASN A 498 1.92 15.19 3.37
CA ASN A 498 0.72 15.96 3.67
C ASN A 498 -0.29 15.07 4.43
N ILE A 499 -0.56 15.38 5.70
CA ILE A 499 -1.42 14.57 6.58
C ILE A 499 -2.79 15.21 6.73
N ASP A 500 -3.83 14.58 6.20
CA ASP A 500 -5.23 15.01 6.26
C ASP A 500 -5.91 14.51 7.55
N PHE A 501 -6.44 15.42 8.34
CA PHE A 501 -7.16 15.13 9.58
C PHE A 501 -8.69 15.17 9.43
N SER A 502 -9.21 15.46 8.24
CA SER A 502 -10.65 15.60 8.02
C SER A 502 -11.45 14.32 8.24
N GLY A 503 -10.76 13.17 8.31
CA GLY A 503 -11.35 11.86 8.65
C GLY A 503 -11.59 11.64 10.14
N THR A 504 -11.30 12.62 11.00
CA THR A 504 -11.44 12.50 12.45
C THR A 504 -12.72 13.17 12.96
N SER A 505 -13.24 12.71 14.10
CA SER A 505 -14.34 13.37 14.81
C SER A 505 -14.19 13.24 16.32
N GLN A 506 -14.79 14.16 17.06
CA GLN A 506 -14.87 14.09 18.52
C GLN A 506 -16.19 13.45 18.93
N GLU A 507 -16.13 12.23 19.44
CA GLU A 507 -17.33 11.49 19.86
C GLU A 507 -17.09 10.80 21.21
N ASN A 508 -18.19 10.53 21.93
CA ASN A 508 -18.11 9.71 23.13
C ASN A 508 -18.08 8.23 22.74
N ASN A 509 -16.94 7.63 22.86
CA ASN A 509 -16.69 6.21 22.56
C ASN A 509 -16.38 5.40 23.83
N GLY A 510 -17.03 5.77 24.94
CA GLY A 510 -16.85 5.08 26.22
C GLY A 510 -15.52 5.38 26.92
N GLY A 511 -14.91 6.51 26.63
CA GLY A 511 -13.60 6.92 27.18
C GLY A 511 -12.40 6.34 26.44
N VAL A 512 -12.56 5.90 25.19
CA VAL A 512 -11.47 5.35 24.38
C VAL A 512 -11.39 6.06 23.03
N ALA A 513 -10.29 6.72 22.75
CA ALA A 513 -9.99 7.29 21.43
C ALA A 513 -9.44 6.21 20.50
N THR A 514 -9.86 6.25 19.22
CA THR A 514 -9.50 5.26 18.19
C THR A 514 -8.77 5.89 17.02
N LEU A 515 -8.05 6.98 17.25
CA LEU A 515 -7.30 7.67 16.22
C LEU A 515 -6.17 6.78 15.65
N GLY A 516 -6.05 6.74 14.33
CA GLY A 516 -5.03 5.98 13.65
C GLY A 516 -4.59 6.64 12.35
N GLY A 517 -3.29 6.54 12.04
CA GLY A 517 -2.69 7.06 10.82
C GLY A 517 -2.70 6.02 9.71
N ASN A 518 -3.00 6.48 8.48
CA ASN A 518 -2.99 5.67 7.27
C ASN A 518 -2.24 6.43 6.18
N SER A 519 -1.40 5.73 5.41
CA SER A 519 -0.75 6.32 4.24
C SER A 519 -1.72 6.47 3.07
N GLY A 520 -1.50 7.49 2.23
CA GLY A 520 -2.32 7.85 1.08
C GLY A 520 -3.45 8.82 1.39
N THR A 521 -4.27 9.18 0.39
CA THR A 521 -5.34 10.15 0.55
C THR A 521 -6.63 9.53 1.10
N LEU A 522 -7.34 10.27 1.95
CA LEU A 522 -8.63 9.83 2.51
C LEU A 522 -9.68 9.57 1.40
N ALA A 523 -9.73 10.42 0.37
CA ALA A 523 -10.67 10.30 -0.74
C ALA A 523 -10.47 9.03 -1.58
N SER A 524 -9.24 8.56 -1.72
CA SER A 524 -8.87 7.35 -2.47
C SER A 524 -8.71 6.11 -1.58
N LYS A 525 -9.01 6.22 -0.28
CA LYS A 525 -8.80 5.17 0.74
C LYS A 525 -7.37 4.63 0.73
N GLY A 526 -6.41 5.52 0.65
CA GLY A 526 -4.99 5.19 0.68
C GLY A 526 -4.37 4.77 -0.67
N ALA A 527 -5.09 4.86 -1.80
CA ALA A 527 -4.56 4.43 -3.10
C ALA A 527 -3.58 5.43 -3.75
N LEU A 528 -3.68 6.73 -3.41
CA LEU A 528 -2.82 7.77 -3.97
C LEU A 528 -1.83 8.30 -2.93
N GLY A 529 -0.56 8.43 -3.31
CA GLY A 529 0.49 8.98 -2.46
C GLY A 529 0.87 8.14 -1.24
N CYS A 530 0.40 6.88 -1.17
CA CYS A 530 0.64 6.02 0.00
C CYS A 530 2.09 5.54 0.13
N GLY A 531 2.91 5.75 -0.93
CA GLY A 531 4.24 5.17 -0.96
C GLY A 531 4.24 3.64 -1.05
N ARG A 532 5.37 3.05 -1.35
CA ARG A 532 5.48 1.59 -1.42
C ARG A 532 6.92 1.12 -1.43
N LYS A 533 7.13 -0.10 -0.96
CA LYS A 533 8.41 -0.80 -1.09
C LYS A 533 8.67 -1.21 -2.55
N VAL A 534 9.91 -1.57 -2.84
CA VAL A 534 10.25 -2.33 -4.06
C VAL A 534 9.32 -3.54 -4.16
N GLY A 535 8.72 -3.75 -5.32
CA GLY A 535 7.86 -4.90 -5.58
C GLY A 535 8.55 -5.92 -6.46
N ASP A 536 8.47 -7.21 -6.12
CA ASP A 536 8.91 -8.32 -6.95
C ASP A 536 7.74 -8.86 -7.77
N MET A 537 7.99 -9.21 -9.04
CA MET A 537 6.96 -9.75 -9.92
C MET A 537 6.44 -11.10 -9.41
N THR A 538 5.14 -11.20 -9.16
CA THR A 538 4.47 -12.42 -8.70
C THR A 538 3.80 -13.19 -9.83
N GLY A 539 3.43 -12.52 -10.93
CA GLY A 539 2.78 -13.17 -12.05
C GLY A 539 2.48 -12.23 -13.20
N VAL A 540 2.05 -12.82 -14.32
CA VAL A 540 1.65 -12.11 -15.54
C VAL A 540 0.24 -12.52 -15.92
N SER A 541 -0.58 -11.56 -16.31
CA SER A 541 -1.93 -11.77 -16.82
C SER A 541 -2.12 -11.07 -18.17
N ILE A 542 -2.90 -11.66 -19.05
CA ILE A 542 -3.22 -11.11 -20.36
C ILE A 542 -4.70 -10.80 -20.40
N SER A 543 -5.07 -9.60 -20.84
CA SER A 543 -6.45 -9.15 -20.92
C SER A 543 -7.09 -9.53 -22.27
N GLN A 544 -8.41 -9.36 -22.40
CA GLN A 544 -9.14 -9.68 -23.62
C GLN A 544 -8.75 -8.81 -24.83
N ASN A 545 -8.19 -7.63 -24.58
CA ASN A 545 -7.67 -6.72 -25.62
C ASN A 545 -6.20 -6.99 -25.96
N GLY A 546 -5.59 -8.04 -25.38
CA GLY A 546 -4.20 -8.40 -25.65
C GLY A 546 -3.17 -7.62 -24.82
N GLU A 547 -3.58 -6.75 -23.89
CA GLU A 547 -2.66 -6.09 -22.97
C GLU A 547 -2.12 -7.07 -21.95
N ILE A 548 -0.83 -6.98 -21.69
CA ILE A 548 -0.08 -7.85 -20.78
C ILE A 548 0.25 -7.07 -19.53
N TYR A 549 -0.23 -7.51 -18.39
CA TYR A 549 0.00 -6.90 -17.08
C TYR A 549 0.86 -7.79 -16.20
N ALA A 550 1.89 -7.22 -15.59
CA ALA A 550 2.59 -7.83 -14.47
C ALA A 550 1.92 -7.44 -13.16
N SER A 551 1.82 -8.38 -12.23
CA SER A 551 1.42 -8.15 -10.84
C SER A 551 2.62 -8.28 -9.93
N TYR A 552 2.71 -7.41 -8.91
CA TYR A 552 3.82 -7.35 -7.97
C TYR A 552 3.35 -7.60 -6.54
N ASP A 553 4.26 -8.04 -5.67
CA ASP A 553 3.98 -8.35 -4.25
C ASP A 553 3.66 -7.10 -3.41
N ASN A 554 3.95 -5.89 -3.93
CA ASN A 554 3.56 -4.62 -3.34
C ASN A 554 2.13 -4.17 -3.73
N GLY A 555 1.34 -5.06 -4.39
CA GLY A 555 -0.04 -4.80 -4.81
C GLY A 555 -0.18 -3.97 -6.09
N MET A 556 0.94 -3.64 -6.75
CA MET A 556 0.91 -2.89 -8.00
C MET A 556 0.79 -3.78 -9.22
N SER A 557 0.24 -3.23 -10.28
CA SER A 557 0.25 -3.82 -11.62
C SER A 557 0.87 -2.85 -12.62
N LYS A 558 1.70 -3.40 -13.54
CA LYS A 558 2.37 -2.62 -14.58
C LYS A 558 2.00 -3.18 -15.93
N LEU A 559 1.62 -2.33 -16.87
CA LEU A 559 1.41 -2.69 -18.26
C LEU A 559 2.79 -2.93 -18.92
N LEU A 560 2.99 -4.12 -19.47
CA LEU A 560 4.27 -4.52 -20.09
C LEU A 560 4.26 -4.35 -21.61
N GLY A 561 3.11 -4.50 -22.24
CA GLY A 561 2.93 -4.41 -23.67
C GLY A 561 1.54 -4.86 -24.10
N GLN A 562 1.31 -4.87 -25.41
CA GLN A 562 0.07 -5.36 -26.01
C GLN A 562 0.40 -6.25 -27.20
N ILE A 563 -0.24 -7.42 -27.29
CA ILE A 563 -0.16 -8.32 -28.44
C ILE A 563 -0.83 -7.65 -29.61
N ALA A 564 -0.08 -7.44 -30.71
CA ALA A 564 -0.63 -6.96 -31.96
C ALA A 564 -1.10 -8.15 -32.80
N VAL A 565 -2.19 -7.96 -33.53
CA VAL A 565 -2.74 -8.95 -34.46
C VAL A 565 -2.71 -8.42 -35.89
N ALA A 566 -2.76 -9.33 -36.85
CA ALA A 566 -2.88 -8.98 -38.25
C ALA A 566 -4.23 -9.45 -38.81
N THR A 567 -4.86 -8.64 -39.61
CA THR A 567 -6.03 -8.99 -40.41
C THR A 567 -5.71 -8.87 -41.89
N PHE A 568 -6.29 -9.72 -42.70
CA PHE A 568 -6.10 -9.74 -44.14
C PHE A 568 -7.43 -9.64 -44.90
N ALA A 569 -7.44 -8.82 -45.94
CA ALA A 569 -8.62 -8.66 -46.77
C ALA A 569 -9.04 -10.01 -47.40
N ASN A 570 -8.09 -10.88 -47.72
CA ASN A 570 -8.30 -12.23 -48.21
C ASN A 570 -7.41 -13.21 -47.43
N ALA A 571 -7.87 -13.67 -46.28
CA ALA A 571 -7.14 -14.65 -45.48
C ALA A 571 -6.88 -15.98 -46.22
N SER A 572 -7.78 -16.39 -47.15
CA SER A 572 -7.59 -17.61 -47.96
C SER A 572 -6.42 -17.51 -48.95
N GLY A 573 -5.91 -16.31 -49.22
CA GLY A 573 -4.74 -16.05 -50.05
C GLY A 573 -3.40 -16.22 -49.35
N LEU A 574 -3.41 -16.47 -48.04
CA LEU A 574 -2.18 -16.71 -47.26
C LEU A 574 -1.55 -18.06 -47.65
N GLU A 575 -0.21 -18.09 -47.75
CA GLU A 575 0.56 -19.29 -48.07
C GLU A 575 0.99 -20.01 -46.78
N LYS A 576 0.73 -21.34 -46.71
CA LYS A 576 1.19 -22.17 -45.58
C LYS A 576 2.68 -22.47 -45.68
N GLN A 577 3.43 -22.17 -44.61
CA GLN A 577 4.88 -22.41 -44.54
C GLN A 577 5.25 -23.66 -43.69
N GLY A 578 4.29 -24.36 -43.14
CA GLY A 578 4.49 -25.43 -42.16
C GLY A 578 4.29 -24.91 -40.72
N ASP A 579 4.33 -25.80 -39.74
CA ASP A 579 4.23 -25.48 -38.30
C ASP A 579 3.06 -24.53 -37.95
N ASN A 580 1.93 -24.64 -38.67
CA ASN A 580 0.77 -23.73 -38.59
C ASN A 580 1.07 -22.26 -38.87
N LEU A 581 2.17 -21.98 -39.57
CA LEU A 581 2.56 -20.64 -39.98
C LEU A 581 2.00 -20.31 -41.38
N TYR A 582 1.69 -19.06 -41.54
CA TYR A 582 1.26 -18.47 -42.80
C TYR A 582 2.13 -17.28 -43.17
N SER A 583 2.43 -17.10 -44.45
CA SER A 583 3.06 -15.91 -44.98
C SER A 583 2.10 -15.10 -45.86
N ALA A 584 2.26 -13.79 -45.84
CA ALA A 584 1.48 -12.91 -46.70
C ALA A 584 1.86 -13.10 -48.18
N THR A 585 0.90 -13.00 -49.06
CA THR A 585 1.07 -13.06 -50.53
C THR A 585 0.44 -11.83 -51.17
N GLN A 586 0.75 -11.60 -52.44
CA GLN A 586 0.13 -10.51 -53.21
C GLN A 586 -1.43 -10.59 -53.24
N ASN A 587 -1.98 -11.79 -53.09
CA ASN A 587 -3.44 -11.99 -53.09
C ASN A 587 -4.09 -11.93 -51.70
N SER A 588 -3.31 -12.03 -50.63
CA SER A 588 -3.85 -11.85 -49.27
C SER A 588 -3.89 -10.38 -48.85
N GLY A 589 -3.06 -9.55 -49.47
CA GLY A 589 -2.69 -8.21 -49.01
C GLY A 589 -1.35 -8.25 -48.26
N GLU A 590 -0.62 -7.14 -48.32
CA GLU A 590 0.66 -6.98 -47.63
C GLU A 590 0.44 -6.61 -46.16
N PHE A 591 1.35 -7.02 -45.28
CA PHE A 591 1.39 -6.61 -43.89
C PHE A 591 2.22 -5.33 -43.78
N ASP A 592 1.63 -4.28 -43.16
CA ASP A 592 2.25 -2.95 -43.07
C ASP A 592 3.34 -2.82 -42.00
N GLY A 593 3.56 -3.88 -41.19
CA GLY A 593 4.54 -3.88 -40.10
C GLY A 593 4.03 -3.23 -38.78
N ILE A 594 2.80 -2.70 -38.75
CA ILE A 594 2.25 -2.02 -37.58
C ILE A 594 1.35 -2.96 -36.76
N GLY A 595 0.53 -3.75 -37.47
CA GLY A 595 -0.49 -4.58 -36.83
C GLY A 595 -1.72 -3.79 -36.38
N GLN A 596 -2.66 -4.49 -35.78
CA GLN A 596 -3.93 -3.92 -35.33
C GLN A 596 -4.23 -4.36 -33.90
N ASP A 597 -5.00 -3.52 -33.20
CA ASP A 597 -5.58 -3.88 -31.92
C ASP A 597 -6.75 -4.86 -32.16
N ILE A 598 -6.77 -5.95 -31.43
CA ILE A 598 -7.79 -7.00 -31.61
C ILE A 598 -9.21 -6.51 -31.34
N THR A 599 -9.35 -5.47 -30.53
CA THR A 599 -10.66 -4.88 -30.21
C THR A 599 -11.04 -3.73 -31.15
N ALA A 600 -10.10 -3.25 -31.98
CA ALA A 600 -10.40 -2.21 -32.94
C ALA A 600 -11.40 -2.72 -33.98
N ASP A 601 -12.37 -1.90 -34.32
CA ASP A 601 -13.39 -2.19 -35.34
C ASP A 601 -14.18 -3.51 -35.16
N GLY A 602 -14.19 -4.06 -33.93
CA GLY A 602 -14.91 -5.31 -33.65
C GLY A 602 -14.26 -6.58 -34.24
N THR A 603 -12.96 -6.54 -34.50
CA THR A 603 -12.20 -7.66 -35.13
C THR A 603 -12.12 -8.90 -34.24
N GLY A 604 -12.33 -8.76 -32.92
CA GLY A 604 -12.38 -9.92 -32.05
C GLY A 604 -11.98 -9.66 -30.59
N SER A 605 -11.62 -10.75 -29.91
CA SER A 605 -11.08 -10.72 -28.54
C SER A 605 -10.14 -11.89 -28.32
N ILE A 606 -9.22 -11.76 -27.36
CA ILE A 606 -8.37 -12.85 -26.90
C ILE A 606 -9.04 -13.54 -25.71
N THR A 607 -9.07 -14.87 -25.74
CA THR A 607 -9.41 -15.70 -24.58
C THR A 607 -8.14 -16.33 -24.05
N THR A 608 -7.83 -16.10 -22.80
CA THR A 608 -6.66 -16.64 -22.10
C THR A 608 -6.95 -18.00 -21.47
N GLY A 609 -5.93 -18.83 -21.30
CA GLY A 609 -6.09 -20.17 -20.73
C GLY A 609 -6.80 -21.16 -21.66
N ALA A 610 -6.81 -20.89 -22.96
CA ALA A 610 -7.47 -21.72 -23.95
C ALA A 610 -6.73 -21.69 -25.29
N LEU A 611 -6.79 -22.79 -26.03
CA LEU A 611 -6.25 -22.96 -27.37
C LEU A 611 -7.36 -23.16 -28.39
N GLU A 612 -7.12 -22.76 -29.63
CA GLU A 612 -7.98 -23.07 -30.76
C GLU A 612 -7.61 -24.44 -31.33
N MET A 613 -8.52 -25.40 -31.24
CA MET A 613 -8.34 -26.72 -31.86
C MET A 613 -8.53 -26.66 -33.37
N SER A 614 -8.15 -27.74 -34.05
CA SER A 614 -8.48 -27.94 -35.46
C SER A 614 -9.96 -27.78 -35.73
N ASN A 615 -10.35 -27.19 -36.86
CA ASN A 615 -11.72 -27.12 -37.33
C ASN A 615 -12.14 -28.33 -38.19
N VAL A 616 -11.37 -29.42 -38.14
CA VAL A 616 -11.65 -30.67 -38.87
C VAL A 616 -12.74 -31.44 -38.17
N ASP A 617 -13.83 -31.79 -38.91
CA ASP A 617 -14.87 -32.73 -38.49
C ASP A 617 -14.53 -34.12 -39.00
N LEU A 618 -14.07 -35.01 -38.12
CA LEU A 618 -13.74 -36.40 -38.44
C LEU A 618 -14.88 -37.16 -39.10
N SER A 619 -16.12 -36.95 -38.71
CA SER A 619 -17.27 -37.66 -39.25
C SER A 619 -17.50 -37.29 -40.72
N SER A 620 -17.34 -35.99 -41.03
CA SER A 620 -17.44 -35.48 -42.39
C SER A 620 -16.27 -35.99 -43.24
N GLU A 621 -15.04 -35.91 -42.73
CA GLU A 621 -13.83 -36.35 -43.46
C GLU A 621 -13.87 -37.86 -43.75
N PHE A 622 -14.29 -38.71 -42.82
CA PHE A 622 -14.46 -40.14 -43.07
C PHE A 622 -15.55 -40.43 -44.12
N THR A 623 -16.64 -39.69 -44.09
CA THR A 623 -17.70 -39.83 -45.09
C THR A 623 -17.20 -39.44 -46.47
N GLU A 624 -16.46 -38.32 -46.56
CA GLU A 624 -15.81 -37.89 -47.80
C GLU A 624 -14.72 -38.85 -48.27
N MET A 625 -13.96 -39.45 -47.38
CA MET A 625 -12.97 -40.48 -47.70
C MET A 625 -13.66 -41.71 -48.35
N ILE A 626 -14.73 -42.22 -47.76
CA ILE A 626 -15.47 -43.36 -48.28
C ILE A 626 -16.04 -43.06 -49.66
N THR A 627 -16.66 -41.89 -49.86
CA THR A 627 -17.21 -41.47 -51.14
C THR A 627 -16.11 -41.29 -52.21
N THR A 628 -14.97 -40.68 -51.84
CA THR A 628 -13.83 -40.49 -52.71
C THR A 628 -13.16 -41.81 -53.11
N GLN A 629 -13.05 -42.75 -52.14
CA GLN A 629 -12.54 -44.10 -52.39
C GLN A 629 -13.46 -44.88 -53.36
N ARG A 630 -14.76 -44.75 -53.19
CA ARG A 630 -15.73 -45.36 -54.13
C ARG A 630 -15.64 -44.71 -55.52
N GLY A 631 -15.49 -43.39 -55.60
CA GLY A 631 -15.26 -42.67 -56.88
C GLY A 631 -13.96 -43.10 -57.57
N PHE A 632 -12.88 -43.29 -56.79
CA PHE A 632 -11.60 -43.82 -57.31
C PHE A 632 -11.78 -45.25 -57.89
N GLN A 633 -12.43 -46.15 -57.13
CA GLN A 633 -12.72 -47.51 -57.58
C GLN A 633 -13.59 -47.53 -58.87
N ALA A 634 -14.58 -46.65 -58.97
CA ALA A 634 -15.44 -46.54 -60.16
C ALA A 634 -14.61 -46.08 -61.37
N ASN A 635 -13.77 -45.07 -61.26
CA ASN A 635 -12.90 -44.60 -62.31
C ASN A 635 -11.84 -45.65 -62.72
N SER A 636 -11.30 -46.44 -61.79
CA SER A 636 -10.42 -47.57 -62.06
C SER A 636 -11.12 -48.67 -62.90
N ARG A 637 -12.38 -48.96 -62.54
CA ARG A 637 -13.17 -49.95 -63.33
C ARG A 637 -13.44 -49.48 -64.78
N ILE A 638 -13.64 -48.16 -65.01
CA ILE A 638 -13.75 -47.62 -66.37
C ILE A 638 -12.52 -47.92 -67.19
N ILE A 639 -11.33 -47.81 -66.60
CA ILE A 639 -10.06 -48.10 -67.27
C ILE A 639 -9.95 -49.57 -67.59
N THR A 640 -10.20 -50.46 -66.60
CA THR A 640 -10.16 -51.93 -66.86
C THR A 640 -11.18 -52.39 -67.91
N VAL A 641 -12.41 -51.87 -67.85
CA VAL A 641 -13.40 -52.16 -68.86
C VAL A 641 -13.00 -51.59 -70.22
N SER A 642 -12.42 -50.41 -70.27
CA SER A 642 -11.90 -49.82 -71.54
C SER A 642 -10.78 -50.64 -72.12
N ASP A 643 -9.89 -51.20 -71.27
CA ASP A 643 -8.79 -52.06 -71.64
C ASP A 643 -9.30 -53.40 -72.24
N THR A 644 -10.20 -54.08 -71.54
CA THR A 644 -10.83 -55.32 -72.04
C THR A 644 -11.51 -55.08 -73.37
N LEU A 645 -12.24 -53.96 -73.54
CA LEU A 645 -12.87 -53.60 -74.79
C LEU A 645 -11.82 -53.29 -75.91
N LEU A 646 -10.70 -52.77 -75.62
CA LEU A 646 -9.55 -52.56 -76.55
C LEU A 646 -8.93 -53.90 -76.95
N GLU A 647 -8.78 -54.81 -75.99
CA GLU A 647 -8.27 -56.17 -76.23
C GLU A 647 -9.19 -56.95 -77.13
N GLU A 648 -10.46 -56.91 -76.86
CA GLU A 648 -11.50 -57.54 -77.73
C GLU A 648 -11.50 -56.97 -79.15
N LEU A 649 -11.33 -55.63 -79.29
CA LEU A 649 -11.20 -54.97 -80.59
C LEU A 649 -9.95 -55.38 -81.34
N THR A 650 -8.82 -55.58 -80.65
CA THR A 650 -7.60 -56.07 -81.29
C THR A 650 -7.71 -57.52 -81.70
N ASN A 651 -8.42 -58.33 -80.90
CA ASN A 651 -8.67 -59.72 -81.20
C ASN A 651 -9.68 -59.91 -82.40
N LEU A 652 -10.66 -59.00 -82.53
CA LEU A 652 -11.60 -58.98 -83.67
C LEU A 652 -10.89 -58.62 -84.98
N LYS A 653 -9.70 -58.09 -85.00
CA LYS A 653 -8.89 -57.68 -86.15
C LYS A 653 -7.96 -58.81 -86.66
N ARG A 654 -7.85 -59.91 -85.94
CA ARG A 654 -7.21 -61.15 -86.35
C ARG A 654 -8.20 -62.08 -87.02
#